data_4c91110c9dd882170026d24305f82344
#
_entry.id   4c91110c9dd882170026d24305f82344
#
_cell.length_a   1.000
_cell.length_b   1.000
_cell.length_c   1.000
_cell.angle_alpha   90.00
_cell.angle_beta   90.00
_cell.angle_gamma   90.00
#
_symmetry.space_group_name_H-M   'P 1'
#
loop_
_entity.id
_entity.type
_entity.pdbx_description
1 polymer ?
#
loop_
_entity_poly.entity_id
_entity_poly.type
_entity_poly.pdbx_seq_one_letter_code
_entity_poly.pdbx_strand_id
1 'polypeptide(L)'
;MTCVLAGGYSQASLAQQAKSSNLTQFVNPRIGTGGHGHVFLGANVPFGYVQLGPTEPSRGWDWCSGYHHSDSILIGFGHQHLSGTGIGDLGDVAFLPVTDGNQKEIKFSHDNENVRPGYYAVKLQQPNVWVELTATQRAGFQRYTFGADAQQAQLVLDLKQGIGWDAAKDFNVDNTTATTVAGHRFSKGWANDQKAFFFAEFSQPVTVKPLGTGRWLITAADVTKPLLVKTGLSAVSTENAKLNLEKEIPGWDFRQVVADADAAWNKELAKVNIETSDSTSRRIFYTAMYHTMTAPSVFSDVNGQYRGADGKVYDGNFTNYTTLSLWDTYRAAHPLMTMIHTDMLPDMASTFINIYRQQGKLPVWHLMGNETNCMVGNPGIPVLADMVLKGYVKDKEGAYEAMKKSAMLDERGMGLLKKHGYLPYDKEPTKETVAKGMEYALADACVAKVARMLGKKEDAKYFENRSKAYSKYFDKETGFMRGLGSDGKFRVPFNPFAAEHREDDYTEGNAWQYTWLVPHDVHGLVKLFGNEKKFVTKLDSLFIVTGEMGANASPDISGLIGQYAHGNEPSHHVLYMYNYVGQPWKAARLLRQTLDEMYKDDFDGLSGNEDVGQMSAWYVLSSVGLYQVEPAGGKYIIGSPIFDKAELNVGKGKTFNIVCKNNSKENMYVQSVKLNGKPYSKSYIMYNDIMKGGTLELQMGNQPSKWGTRPADRP
;
A
#
# COMPACT_ATOMS: atom_id res chain seq x y z
N MET A 1 -13.12 -59.26 47.84
CA MET A 1 -12.05 -59.25 46.79
C MET A 1 -12.40 -58.19 45.77
N THR A 2 -11.93 -56.97 45.98
CA THR A 2 -12.31 -55.77 45.29
C THR A 2 -11.12 -55.36 44.38
N CYS A 3 -11.27 -55.43 43.08
CA CYS A 3 -10.27 -54.92 42.15
C CYS A 3 -10.60 -53.43 41.82
N VAL A 4 -9.68 -52.55 42.19
CA VAL A 4 -9.69 -51.14 41.79
C VAL A 4 -8.91 -51.03 40.49
N LEU A 5 -9.56 -50.58 39.42
CA LEU A 5 -8.92 -50.17 38.17
C LEU A 5 -8.68 -48.66 38.23
N ALA A 6 -7.39 -48.28 38.33
CA ALA A 6 -6.95 -46.91 38.22
C ALA A 6 -6.85 -46.49 36.72
N GLY A 7 -7.70 -45.61 36.31
CA GLY A 7 -7.60 -44.94 35.01
C GLY A 7 -6.61 -43.81 35.03
N GLY A 8 -5.46 -44.02 34.39
CA GLY A 8 -4.48 -42.95 34.14
C GLY A 8 -4.94 -42.05 32.99
N TYR A 9 -5.42 -40.83 33.30
CA TYR A 9 -5.58 -39.77 32.30
C TYR A 9 -4.24 -39.13 32.00
N SER A 10 -3.84 -39.23 30.76
CA SER A 10 -2.64 -38.61 30.20
C SER A 10 -2.73 -37.09 30.29
N GLN A 11 -1.87 -36.48 31.12
CA GLN A 11 -1.58 -35.03 31.12
C GLN A 11 -0.59 -34.67 30.02
N ALA A 12 -0.97 -34.79 28.77
CA ALA A 12 -0.09 -34.46 27.65
C ALA A 12 -0.81 -33.68 26.56
N SER A 13 -1.53 -32.59 26.92
CA SER A 13 -2.10 -31.69 25.89
C SER A 13 -2.25 -30.23 26.32
N LEU A 14 -1.49 -29.74 27.31
CA LEU A 14 -1.55 -28.35 27.77
C LEU A 14 -0.18 -27.62 27.72
N ALA A 15 0.67 -27.95 26.76
CA ALA A 15 1.98 -27.32 26.67
C ALA A 15 2.34 -27.02 25.21
N GLN A 16 1.53 -26.26 24.51
CA GLN A 16 1.96 -25.51 23.34
C GLN A 16 1.02 -24.33 23.08
N GLN A 17 0.80 -23.50 24.11
CA GLN A 17 0.56 -22.08 23.84
C GLN A 17 1.93 -21.52 23.42
N ALA A 18 2.13 -21.37 22.11
CA ALA A 18 3.23 -20.62 21.56
C ALA A 18 3.26 -19.28 22.29
N LYS A 19 4.42 -18.92 22.90
CA LYS A 19 4.67 -17.55 23.34
C LYS A 19 4.35 -16.67 22.15
N SER A 20 3.28 -15.89 22.17
CA SER A 20 3.01 -14.87 21.17
C SER A 20 4.21 -13.93 21.25
N SER A 21 5.08 -14.00 20.26
CA SER A 21 6.19 -13.06 20.16
C SER A 21 5.57 -11.67 20.07
N ASN A 22 5.95 -10.75 20.95
CA ASN A 22 5.53 -9.34 20.87
C ASN A 22 6.27 -8.70 19.71
N LEU A 23 5.70 -8.83 18.48
CA LEU A 23 6.32 -8.35 17.24
C LEU A 23 6.18 -6.85 17.08
N THR A 24 5.16 -6.23 17.67
CA THR A 24 4.95 -4.78 17.65
C THR A 24 6.13 -4.02 18.25
N GLN A 25 6.92 -4.61 19.15
CA GLN A 25 8.14 -4.01 19.69
C GLN A 25 9.23 -3.75 18.61
N PHE A 26 9.16 -4.45 17.48
CA PHE A 26 10.12 -4.28 16.38
C PHE A 26 9.63 -3.29 15.32
N VAL A 27 8.41 -2.78 15.41
CA VAL A 27 7.88 -1.77 14.49
C VAL A 27 8.31 -0.39 14.94
N ASN A 28 8.92 0.36 14.03
CA ASN A 28 9.22 1.78 14.19
C ASN A 28 8.34 2.62 13.26
N PRO A 29 7.14 3.08 13.70
CA PRO A 29 6.23 3.83 12.83
C PRO A 29 6.78 5.17 12.32
N ARG A 30 7.95 5.61 12.80
CA ARG A 30 8.62 6.82 12.35
C ARG A 30 9.38 6.65 11.03
N ILE A 31 9.68 5.43 10.59
CA ILE A 31 10.36 5.18 9.31
C ILE A 31 9.49 5.73 8.17
N GLY A 32 10.03 6.61 7.34
CA GLY A 32 9.34 7.21 6.21
C GLY A 32 8.48 8.44 6.55
N THR A 33 8.52 8.95 7.80
CA THR A 33 7.81 10.18 8.19
C THR A 33 8.59 11.46 7.88
N GLY A 34 9.83 11.34 7.43
CA GLY A 34 10.67 12.41 6.88
C GLY A 34 10.98 12.18 5.41
N GLY A 35 11.69 13.13 4.77
CA GLY A 35 11.98 13.05 3.35
C GLY A 35 10.71 12.92 2.50
N HIS A 36 10.72 12.00 1.54
CA HIS A 36 9.62 11.78 0.60
C HIS A 36 8.82 10.49 0.86
N GLY A 37 8.89 9.91 2.07
CA GLY A 37 8.16 8.68 2.38
C GLY A 37 6.65 8.86 2.54
N HIS A 38 6.21 10.04 2.99
CA HIS A 38 4.80 10.43 3.20
C HIS A 38 4.00 9.48 4.10
N VAL A 39 4.67 8.83 5.04
CA VAL A 39 4.06 7.82 5.91
C VAL A 39 3.21 8.46 7.00
N PHE A 40 2.02 7.91 7.23
CA PHE A 40 1.16 8.25 8.36
C PHE A 40 1.82 7.93 9.70
N LEU A 41 1.71 8.85 10.66
CA LEU A 41 2.07 8.63 12.06
C LEU A 41 0.86 8.79 12.97
N GLY A 42 0.52 7.75 13.72
CA GLY A 42 -0.63 7.81 14.63
C GLY A 42 -1.05 6.43 15.13
N ALA A 43 -2.29 6.37 15.59
CA ALA A 43 -2.94 5.17 16.09
C ALA A 43 -3.93 4.63 15.05
N ASN A 44 -3.76 3.39 14.64
CA ASN A 44 -4.64 2.65 13.76
C ASN A 44 -4.60 1.15 14.07
N VAL A 45 -5.48 0.38 13.48
CA VAL A 45 -5.43 -1.10 13.45
C VAL A 45 -5.25 -1.58 12.02
N PRO A 46 -4.82 -2.84 11.78
CA PRO A 46 -4.65 -3.36 10.44
C PRO A 46 -5.90 -3.12 9.58
N PHE A 47 -5.71 -2.49 8.41
CA PHE A 47 -6.78 -2.20 7.43
C PHE A 47 -7.94 -1.34 7.98
N GLY A 48 -7.72 -0.58 9.06
CA GLY A 48 -8.75 0.24 9.69
C GLY A 48 -9.20 1.43 8.83
N TYR A 49 -10.45 1.85 8.97
CA TYR A 49 -11.01 3.06 8.36
C TYR A 49 -10.50 4.32 9.10
N VAL A 50 -10.19 4.19 10.40
CA VAL A 50 -9.66 5.26 11.23
C VAL A 50 -8.13 5.19 11.29
N GLN A 51 -7.49 6.29 10.89
CA GLN A 51 -6.08 6.60 11.10
C GLN A 51 -6.03 7.87 11.95
N LEU A 52 -6.04 7.69 13.28
CA LEU A 52 -6.11 8.77 14.26
C LEU A 52 -4.70 9.26 14.60
N GLY A 53 -4.35 10.46 14.19
CA GLY A 53 -3.01 10.98 14.39
C GLY A 53 -2.90 12.48 14.42
N PRO A 54 -1.68 13.00 14.74
CA PRO A 54 -1.37 14.41 14.65
C PRO A 54 -1.53 14.90 13.22
N THR A 55 -2.11 16.08 13.07
CA THR A 55 -2.21 16.80 11.80
C THR A 55 -1.45 18.11 11.92
N GLU A 56 -0.57 18.38 10.96
CA GLU A 56 0.26 19.57 10.83
C GLU A 56 -0.24 20.46 9.69
N PRO A 57 0.14 21.74 9.65
CA PRO A 57 -0.17 22.61 8.51
C PRO A 57 0.47 22.06 7.23
N SER A 58 -0.26 22.00 6.12
CA SER A 58 0.31 21.65 4.82
C SER A 58 1.32 22.70 4.36
N ARG A 59 2.61 22.37 4.36
CA ARG A 59 3.70 23.26 3.96
C ARG A 59 4.27 22.95 2.57
N GLY A 60 3.84 21.86 1.96
CA GLY A 60 4.31 21.43 0.66
C GLY A 60 3.98 19.97 0.39
N TRP A 61 4.65 19.42 -0.61
CA TRP A 61 4.42 18.05 -1.09
C TRP A 61 4.66 17.01 0.01
N ASP A 62 5.72 17.15 0.81
CA ASP A 62 6.09 16.16 1.84
C ASP A 62 5.11 16.06 3.03
N TRP A 63 4.12 16.97 3.11
CA TRP A 63 3.06 16.92 4.13
C TRP A 63 1.80 16.17 3.67
N CYS A 64 1.88 15.32 2.63
CA CYS A 64 0.73 14.60 2.07
C CYS A 64 0.01 13.70 3.08
N SER A 65 0.72 13.11 4.05
CA SER A 65 0.11 12.31 5.12
C SER A 65 -0.50 13.15 6.24
N GLY A 66 -0.29 14.49 6.22
CA GLY A 66 -0.67 15.40 7.31
C GLY A 66 0.34 15.45 8.45
N TYR A 67 1.47 14.77 8.35
CA TYR A 67 2.59 14.79 9.29
C TYR A 67 3.92 14.70 8.55
N HIS A 68 4.88 15.51 8.94
CA HIS A 68 6.26 15.42 8.48
C HIS A 68 7.23 15.66 9.64
N HIS A 69 8.18 14.77 9.87
CA HIS A 69 9.08 14.79 11.02
C HIS A 69 9.86 16.10 11.21
N SER A 70 10.01 16.91 10.17
CA SER A 70 10.70 18.21 10.28
C SER A 70 9.84 19.34 10.83
N ASP A 71 8.50 19.17 10.93
CA ASP A 71 7.60 20.18 11.48
C ASP A 71 7.52 20.07 13.01
N SER A 72 7.03 21.09 13.67
CA SER A 72 6.84 21.14 15.11
C SER A 72 5.54 21.86 15.51
N ILE A 73 4.61 21.96 14.56
CA ILE A 73 3.31 22.63 14.74
C ILE A 73 2.19 21.63 14.53
N LEU A 74 1.29 21.52 15.50
CA LEU A 74 0.05 20.74 15.40
C LEU A 74 -1.14 21.69 15.19
N ILE A 75 -2.07 21.28 14.34
CA ILE A 75 -3.35 21.95 14.11
C ILE A 75 -4.54 21.11 14.57
N GLY A 76 -4.31 19.86 14.97
CA GLY A 76 -5.31 18.95 15.55
C GLY A 76 -4.87 17.50 15.54
N PHE A 77 -5.76 16.64 16.02
CA PHE A 77 -5.67 15.19 15.91
C PHE A 77 -6.84 14.71 15.07
N GLY A 78 -6.59 14.53 13.77
CA GLY A 78 -7.58 14.08 12.79
C GLY A 78 -7.79 12.57 12.83
N HIS A 79 -8.97 12.13 12.42
CA HIS A 79 -9.35 10.70 12.44
C HIS A 79 -9.04 9.96 11.15
N GLN A 80 -8.71 10.66 10.07
CA GLN A 80 -8.41 10.06 8.78
C GLN A 80 -7.19 10.70 8.14
N HIS A 81 -6.24 9.85 7.73
CA HIS A 81 -5.00 10.23 7.06
C HIS A 81 -4.70 9.24 5.95
N LEU A 82 -4.00 9.68 4.90
CA LEU A 82 -3.39 8.81 3.90
C LEU A 82 -1.97 8.44 4.34
N SER A 83 -1.45 7.36 3.82
CA SER A 83 -0.06 6.92 4.08
C SER A 83 0.63 6.61 2.77
N GLY A 84 1.76 7.27 2.52
CA GLY A 84 2.62 7.01 1.37
C GLY A 84 2.17 7.62 0.06
N THR A 85 1.15 8.46 0.03
CA THR A 85 0.63 9.06 -1.22
C THR A 85 1.36 10.35 -1.59
N GLY A 86 1.50 10.62 -2.89
CA GLY A 86 2.03 11.90 -3.40
C GLY A 86 0.99 13.04 -3.42
N ILE A 87 -0.24 12.81 -2.96
CA ILE A 87 -1.32 13.79 -2.90
C ILE A 87 -1.92 13.75 -1.50
N GLY A 88 -1.99 14.92 -0.83
CA GLY A 88 -2.64 15.06 0.46
C GLY A 88 -4.14 15.19 0.32
N ASP A 89 -4.89 14.48 1.16
CA ASP A 89 -6.35 14.55 1.28
C ASP A 89 -6.77 14.11 2.69
N LEU A 90 -8.07 14.18 3.02
CA LEU A 90 -8.64 13.78 4.29
C LEU A 90 -8.33 14.78 5.43
N GLY A 91 -8.08 14.32 6.66
CA GLY A 91 -7.88 15.15 7.84
C GLY A 91 -9.18 15.41 8.61
N ASP A 92 -10.16 14.51 8.45
CA ASP A 92 -11.51 14.67 8.96
C ASP A 92 -11.61 14.62 10.48
N VAL A 93 -12.54 15.42 11.02
CA VAL A 93 -12.96 15.42 12.42
C VAL A 93 -11.76 15.56 13.38
N ALA A 94 -11.15 16.73 13.37
CA ALA A 94 -9.97 17.01 14.18
C ALA A 94 -10.34 17.63 15.53
N PHE A 95 -9.70 17.14 16.61
CA PHE A 95 -9.76 17.73 17.94
C PHE A 95 -8.40 18.35 18.33
N LEU A 96 -8.42 19.59 18.77
CA LEU A 96 -7.24 20.30 19.26
C LEU A 96 -7.45 20.69 20.72
N PRO A 97 -6.62 20.24 21.71
CA PRO A 97 -6.68 20.75 23.06
C PRO A 97 -6.18 22.20 23.10
N VAL A 98 -6.90 23.07 23.76
CA VAL A 98 -6.62 24.52 23.77
C VAL A 98 -6.75 25.14 25.16
N THR A 99 -6.12 26.28 25.38
CA THR A 99 -6.35 27.16 26.55
C THR A 99 -7.31 28.30 26.22
N ASP A 100 -7.46 28.64 24.94
CA ASP A 100 -8.35 29.64 24.41
C ASP A 100 -8.91 29.14 23.06
N GLY A 101 -10.22 29.28 22.87
CA GLY A 101 -10.91 28.86 21.63
C GLY A 101 -10.42 29.54 20.34
N ASN A 102 -9.68 30.64 20.43
CA ASN A 102 -9.05 31.29 19.29
C ASN A 102 -7.77 30.60 18.81
N GLN A 103 -7.18 29.74 19.65
CA GLN A 103 -5.98 28.99 19.31
C GLN A 103 -6.24 28.05 18.10
N LYS A 104 -5.35 28.09 17.11
CA LYS A 104 -5.48 27.31 15.87
C LYS A 104 -4.36 26.31 15.69
N GLU A 105 -3.25 26.50 16.39
CA GLU A 105 -2.04 25.71 16.28
C GLU A 105 -1.33 25.60 17.62
N ILE A 106 -0.59 24.53 17.81
CA ILE A 106 0.18 24.24 19.03
C ILE A 106 1.59 23.83 18.64
N LYS A 107 2.58 24.44 19.26
CA LYS A 107 3.97 23.98 19.14
C LYS A 107 4.18 22.70 19.97
N PHE A 108 4.86 21.70 19.41
CA PHE A 108 5.23 20.47 20.09
C PHE A 108 6.69 20.08 19.85
N SER A 109 7.17 19.01 20.48
CA SER A 109 8.50 18.44 20.28
C SER A 109 8.39 16.94 20.07
N HIS A 110 9.10 16.42 19.09
CA HIS A 110 9.20 14.99 18.80
C HIS A 110 9.82 14.17 19.95
N ASP A 111 10.63 14.81 20.80
CA ASP A 111 11.16 14.18 22.02
C ASP A 111 10.06 13.80 23.02
N ASN A 112 8.90 14.43 22.91
CA ASN A 112 7.75 14.21 23.76
C ASN A 112 6.71 13.25 23.16
N GLU A 113 7.01 12.68 21.98
CA GLU A 113 6.14 11.70 21.32
C GLU A 113 6.50 10.28 21.72
N ASN A 114 5.46 9.46 21.89
CA ASN A 114 5.57 8.01 22.04
C ASN A 114 4.63 7.35 21.05
N VAL A 115 5.19 6.59 20.10
CA VAL A 115 4.41 5.95 19.03
C VAL A 115 4.76 4.47 18.90
N ARG A 116 3.74 3.65 18.71
CA ARG A 116 3.83 2.22 18.39
C ARG A 116 2.55 1.79 17.68
N PRO A 117 2.51 0.64 17.03
CA PRO A 117 1.29 0.16 16.39
C PRO A 117 0.07 0.24 17.31
N GLY A 118 -1.01 0.89 16.85
CA GLY A 118 -2.25 1.06 17.60
C GLY A 118 -2.23 2.12 18.71
N TYR A 119 -1.13 2.85 18.89
CA TYR A 119 -1.03 3.86 19.94
C TYR A 119 -0.12 5.03 19.55
N TYR A 120 -0.58 6.23 19.85
CA TYR A 120 0.21 7.46 19.78
C TYR A 120 0.02 8.27 21.05
N ALA A 121 1.07 8.93 21.52
CA ALA A 121 0.96 9.89 22.60
C ALA A 121 1.95 11.03 22.44
N VAL A 122 1.57 12.23 22.96
CA VAL A 122 2.44 13.39 22.98
C VAL A 122 2.18 14.26 24.21
N LYS A 123 3.25 14.77 24.80
CA LYS A 123 3.16 15.81 25.84
C LYS A 123 3.25 17.19 25.22
N LEU A 124 2.14 17.91 25.25
CA LEU A 124 2.07 19.32 24.86
C LEU A 124 2.42 20.19 26.08
N GLN A 125 3.10 21.30 25.84
CA GLN A 125 3.53 22.21 26.91
C GLN A 125 2.59 23.40 27.06
N GLN A 126 2.00 23.86 25.98
CA GLN A 126 1.03 24.96 25.94
C GLN A 126 -0.08 24.67 24.95
N PRO A 127 -1.25 24.13 25.39
CA PRO A 127 -1.61 23.82 26.79
C PRO A 127 -0.77 22.68 27.38
N ASN A 128 -0.63 22.68 28.72
CA ASN A 128 0.03 21.59 29.44
C ASN A 128 -0.90 20.34 29.48
N VAL A 129 -0.86 19.54 28.43
CA VAL A 129 -1.75 18.36 28.23
C VAL A 129 -0.94 17.15 27.81
N TRP A 130 -1.22 16.00 28.40
CA TRP A 130 -0.81 14.71 27.90
C TRP A 130 -1.94 14.17 27.01
N VAL A 131 -1.66 13.98 25.73
CA VAL A 131 -2.60 13.45 24.74
C VAL A 131 -2.22 12.01 24.45
N GLU A 132 -3.21 11.12 24.46
CA GLU A 132 -3.04 9.71 24.11
C GLU A 132 -4.15 9.28 23.16
N LEU A 133 -3.78 8.54 22.11
CA LEU A 133 -4.68 8.12 21.04
C LEU A 133 -4.57 6.61 20.84
N THR A 134 -5.72 5.98 20.60
CA THR A 134 -5.82 4.60 20.10
C THR A 134 -7.02 4.51 19.17
N ALA A 135 -7.14 3.41 18.43
CA ALA A 135 -8.22 3.25 17.47
C ALA A 135 -8.68 1.78 17.37
N THR A 136 -9.90 1.62 16.87
CA THR A 136 -10.43 0.37 16.32
C THR A 136 -10.60 0.54 14.81
N GLN A 137 -11.30 -0.38 14.13
CA GLN A 137 -11.47 -0.26 12.68
C GLN A 137 -12.22 1.00 12.25
N ARG A 138 -13.25 1.43 13.03
CA ARG A 138 -14.16 2.53 12.65
C ARG A 138 -14.31 3.60 13.71
N ALA A 139 -13.58 3.49 14.82
CA ALA A 139 -13.66 4.46 15.89
C ALA A 139 -12.29 4.82 16.45
N GLY A 140 -12.12 6.11 16.75
CA GLY A 140 -10.99 6.64 17.49
C GLY A 140 -11.30 6.76 18.98
N PHE A 141 -10.28 6.60 19.83
CA PHE A 141 -10.39 6.80 21.26
C PHE A 141 -9.24 7.67 21.75
N GLN A 142 -9.56 8.80 22.33
CA GLN A 142 -8.62 9.83 22.74
C GLN A 142 -8.70 10.05 24.24
N ARG A 143 -7.58 10.31 24.90
CA ARG A 143 -7.48 10.65 26.31
C ARG A 143 -6.64 11.92 26.48
N TYR A 144 -7.22 12.94 27.10
CA TYR A 144 -6.58 14.21 27.39
C TYR A 144 -6.44 14.37 28.90
N THR A 145 -5.19 14.40 29.39
CA THR A 145 -4.88 14.64 30.80
C THR A 145 -4.28 16.04 30.93
N PHE A 146 -5.08 16.98 31.40
CA PHE A 146 -4.65 18.36 31.59
C PHE A 146 -3.76 18.50 32.83
N GLY A 147 -2.78 19.39 32.77
CA GLY A 147 -1.89 19.67 33.90
C GLY A 147 -2.63 20.37 35.07
N ALA A 148 -2.03 20.30 36.24
CA ALA A 148 -2.62 20.90 37.47
C ALA A 148 -2.80 22.43 37.40
N ASP A 149 -2.14 23.10 36.45
CA ASP A 149 -2.23 24.53 36.17
C ASP A 149 -3.40 24.88 35.23
N ALA A 150 -4.05 23.90 34.62
CA ALA A 150 -5.16 24.12 33.71
C ALA A 150 -6.42 24.59 34.47
N GLN A 151 -7.02 25.68 34.01
CA GLN A 151 -8.26 26.22 34.56
C GLN A 151 -9.50 25.55 33.99
N GLN A 152 -9.41 25.07 32.77
CA GLN A 152 -10.50 24.40 32.02
C GLN A 152 -9.94 23.31 31.13
N ALA A 153 -10.67 22.23 30.96
CA ALA A 153 -10.41 21.21 29.97
C ALA A 153 -11.16 21.54 28.69
N GLN A 154 -10.43 22.09 27.70
CA GLN A 154 -11.04 22.58 26.45
C GLN A 154 -10.46 21.89 25.23
N LEU A 155 -11.34 21.54 24.30
CA LEU A 155 -11.00 21.06 22.96
C LEU A 155 -11.68 21.93 21.92
N VAL A 156 -11.02 22.20 20.81
CA VAL A 156 -11.67 22.69 19.59
C VAL A 156 -11.92 21.51 18.68
N LEU A 157 -13.19 21.29 18.32
CA LEU A 157 -13.58 20.45 17.20
C LEU A 157 -13.48 21.31 15.94
N ASP A 158 -12.62 20.93 14.99
CA ASP A 158 -12.46 21.61 13.70
C ASP A 158 -12.96 20.69 12.57
N LEU A 159 -14.03 21.11 11.89
CA LEU A 159 -14.61 20.44 10.74
C LEU A 159 -14.28 21.13 9.42
N LYS A 160 -13.52 22.23 9.47
CA LYS A 160 -13.14 22.99 8.28
C LYS A 160 -11.78 22.55 7.73
N GLN A 161 -10.91 22.15 8.64
CA GLN A 161 -9.55 21.78 8.32
C GLN A 161 -9.50 20.49 7.47
N GLY A 162 -8.55 20.44 6.54
CA GLY A 162 -8.21 19.27 5.72
C GLY A 162 -6.72 19.23 5.44
N ILE A 163 -6.24 18.13 4.85
CA ILE A 163 -4.84 17.93 4.45
C ILE A 163 -4.71 18.16 2.95
N GLY A 164 -3.68 18.87 2.51
CA GLY A 164 -3.34 19.02 1.09
C GLY A 164 -4.48 19.62 0.24
N TRP A 165 -5.07 18.82 -0.62
CA TRP A 165 -6.14 19.27 -1.54
C TRP A 165 -7.54 19.22 -0.92
N ASP A 166 -7.70 18.59 0.23
CA ASP A 166 -9.02 18.51 0.90
C ASP A 166 -9.55 19.89 1.27
N ALA A 167 -10.79 20.18 0.90
CA ALA A 167 -11.51 21.38 1.23
C ALA A 167 -12.94 21.06 1.64
N ALA A 168 -13.26 21.30 2.90
CA ALA A 168 -14.61 21.13 3.43
C ALA A 168 -15.61 22.02 2.67
N LYS A 169 -16.73 21.43 2.26
CA LYS A 169 -17.81 22.08 1.49
C LYS A 169 -19.08 22.22 2.29
N ASP A 170 -19.41 21.21 3.08
CA ASP A 170 -20.58 21.19 3.96
C ASP A 170 -20.18 20.50 5.26
N PHE A 171 -20.46 21.13 6.38
CA PHE A 171 -20.10 20.62 7.69
C PHE A 171 -20.98 21.24 8.76
N ASN A 172 -21.40 20.43 9.69
CA ASN A 172 -22.18 20.91 10.83
C ASN A 172 -22.06 19.97 12.05
N VAL A 173 -22.32 20.55 13.21
CA VAL A 173 -22.68 19.81 14.41
C VAL A 173 -24.21 19.77 14.43
N ASP A 174 -24.78 18.61 14.11
CA ASP A 174 -26.22 18.44 13.89
C ASP A 174 -26.98 18.16 15.19
N ASN A 175 -26.31 17.52 16.16
CA ASN A 175 -26.90 17.16 17.43
C ASN A 175 -25.88 17.22 18.57
N THR A 176 -26.31 17.74 19.72
CA THR A 176 -25.53 17.79 20.97
C THR A 176 -26.38 17.40 22.15
N THR A 177 -25.80 16.64 23.08
CA THR A 177 -26.36 16.39 24.41
C THR A 177 -25.36 16.79 25.48
N ALA A 178 -25.61 16.48 26.75
CA ALA A 178 -24.67 16.75 27.82
C ALA A 178 -23.33 16.00 27.64
N THR A 179 -23.29 14.89 26.89
CA THR A 179 -22.10 14.04 26.74
C THR A 179 -21.83 13.63 25.30
N THR A 180 -22.58 14.11 24.32
CA THR A 180 -22.38 13.71 22.91
C THR A 180 -22.37 14.90 21.97
N VAL A 181 -21.59 14.75 20.88
CA VAL A 181 -21.56 15.68 19.74
C VAL A 181 -21.59 14.84 18.48
N ALA A 182 -22.54 15.11 17.58
CA ALA A 182 -22.70 14.38 16.35
C ALA A 182 -22.89 15.33 15.17
N GLY A 183 -22.44 14.93 13.98
CA GLY A 183 -22.55 15.76 12.81
C GLY A 183 -21.89 15.13 11.57
N HIS A 184 -21.57 16.00 10.63
CA HIS A 184 -20.95 15.60 9.38
C HIS A 184 -19.90 16.59 8.89
N ARG A 185 -19.03 16.08 8.03
CA ARG A 185 -18.07 16.86 7.23
C ARG A 185 -18.02 16.29 5.82
N PHE A 186 -18.43 17.06 4.84
CA PHE A 186 -18.33 16.72 3.44
C PHE A 186 -17.28 17.59 2.77
N SER A 187 -16.41 16.98 2.00
CA SER A 187 -15.29 17.69 1.41
C SER A 187 -15.10 17.33 -0.06
N LYS A 188 -14.28 18.10 -0.73
CA LYS A 188 -13.80 17.89 -2.07
C LYS A 188 -12.30 18.17 -2.09
N GLY A 189 -11.56 17.19 -2.53
CA GLY A 189 -10.14 17.26 -2.74
C GLY A 189 -9.76 16.33 -3.89
N TRP A 190 -8.83 15.45 -3.67
CA TRP A 190 -8.52 14.33 -4.54
C TRP A 190 -9.73 13.38 -4.63
N ALA A 191 -10.34 13.03 -3.49
CA ALA A 191 -11.70 12.50 -3.47
C ALA A 191 -12.69 13.61 -3.82
N ASN A 192 -13.43 13.44 -4.93
CA ASN A 192 -14.29 14.52 -5.47
C ASN A 192 -15.53 14.85 -4.65
N ASP A 193 -16.03 13.89 -3.86
CA ASP A 193 -17.25 14.01 -3.04
C ASP A 193 -17.15 13.07 -1.82
N GLN A 194 -16.29 13.45 -0.86
CA GLN A 194 -16.13 12.68 0.37
C GLN A 194 -17.26 12.99 1.35
N LYS A 195 -17.76 11.95 2.00
CA LYS A 195 -18.77 12.02 3.05
C LYS A 195 -18.23 11.41 4.33
N ALA A 196 -18.04 12.22 5.35
CA ALA A 196 -17.68 11.77 6.69
C ALA A 196 -18.76 12.20 7.68
N PHE A 197 -19.44 11.21 8.26
CA PHE A 197 -20.35 11.39 9.40
C PHE A 197 -19.62 10.95 10.66
N PHE A 198 -19.88 11.63 11.77
CA PHE A 198 -19.25 11.32 13.04
C PHE A 198 -20.25 11.34 14.19
N PHE A 199 -19.94 10.52 15.21
CA PHE A 199 -20.58 10.56 16.51
C PHE A 199 -19.52 10.47 17.59
N ALA A 200 -19.37 11.55 18.38
CA ALA A 200 -18.41 11.64 19.46
C ALA A 200 -19.12 11.57 20.82
N GLU A 201 -18.57 10.77 21.75
CA GLU A 201 -19.05 10.61 23.11
C GLU A 201 -17.94 10.99 24.09
N PHE A 202 -18.29 11.76 25.15
CA PHE A 202 -17.39 12.30 26.15
C PHE A 202 -17.61 11.62 27.50
N SER A 203 -16.54 11.33 28.24
CA SER A 203 -16.59 10.63 29.53
C SER A 203 -17.21 11.45 30.68
N GLN A 204 -17.49 12.73 30.46
CA GLN A 204 -18.11 13.65 31.40
C GLN A 204 -18.96 14.69 30.66
N PRO A 205 -19.86 15.41 31.33
CA PRO A 205 -20.64 16.47 30.72
C PRO A 205 -19.77 17.55 30.07
N VAL A 206 -20.19 18.03 28.91
CA VAL A 206 -19.52 19.08 28.14
C VAL A 206 -20.50 20.19 27.76
N THR A 207 -19.97 21.41 27.58
CA THR A 207 -20.68 22.47 26.88
C THR A 207 -20.06 22.70 25.53
N VAL A 208 -20.90 22.90 24.52
CA VAL A 208 -20.48 23.09 23.12
C VAL A 208 -20.86 24.50 22.67
N LYS A 209 -19.90 25.31 22.23
CA LYS A 209 -20.12 26.66 21.74
C LYS A 209 -19.52 26.83 20.36
N PRO A 210 -20.29 27.31 19.37
CA PRO A 210 -19.74 27.62 18.06
C PRO A 210 -18.73 28.75 18.14
N LEU A 211 -17.60 28.61 17.47
CA LEU A 211 -16.56 29.66 17.32
C LEU A 211 -16.63 30.32 15.93
N GLY A 212 -17.63 29.96 15.10
CA GLY A 212 -17.78 30.37 13.71
C GLY A 212 -16.96 29.50 12.73
N THR A 213 -17.35 29.54 11.46
CA THR A 213 -16.63 28.91 10.33
C THR A 213 -16.13 27.47 10.54
N GLY A 214 -17.01 26.58 11.06
CA GLY A 214 -16.73 25.15 11.18
C GLY A 214 -15.89 24.74 12.37
N ARG A 215 -15.86 25.57 13.42
CA ARG A 215 -15.17 25.28 14.69
C ARG A 215 -16.10 25.39 15.87
N TRP A 216 -15.95 24.48 16.82
CA TRP A 216 -16.73 24.45 18.07
C TRP A 216 -15.82 24.27 19.27
N LEU A 217 -16.01 25.12 20.30
CA LEU A 217 -15.33 24.95 21.58
C LEU A 217 -16.13 24.00 22.46
N ILE A 218 -15.46 22.93 22.87
CA ILE A 218 -16.00 21.93 23.79
C ILE A 218 -15.28 22.10 25.10
N THR A 219 -16.04 22.37 26.17
CA THR A 219 -15.49 22.57 27.52
C THR A 219 -16.07 21.50 28.43
N ALA A 220 -15.20 20.71 29.04
CA ALA A 220 -15.57 19.66 29.98
C ALA A 220 -15.87 20.22 31.37
N ALA A 221 -16.76 19.55 32.12
CA ALA A 221 -17.24 19.98 33.42
C ALA A 221 -16.15 19.94 34.52
N ASP A 222 -15.21 18.99 34.46
CA ASP A 222 -14.21 18.73 35.49
C ASP A 222 -12.81 18.58 34.86
N VAL A 223 -11.97 19.61 35.00
CA VAL A 223 -10.60 19.63 34.50
C VAL A 223 -9.64 18.74 35.30
N THR A 224 -10.02 18.34 36.50
CA THR A 224 -9.17 17.51 37.38
C THR A 224 -9.14 16.05 36.99
N LYS A 225 -10.07 15.62 36.12
CA LYS A 225 -10.17 14.26 35.57
C LYS A 225 -9.74 14.23 34.11
N PRO A 226 -9.09 13.17 33.66
CA PRO A 226 -8.85 12.97 32.23
C PRO A 226 -10.15 13.05 31.44
N LEU A 227 -10.16 13.84 30.38
CA LEU A 227 -11.25 13.87 29.41
C LEU A 227 -11.02 12.77 28.39
N LEU A 228 -11.93 11.80 28.33
CA LEU A 228 -11.94 10.75 27.33
C LEU A 228 -12.95 11.09 26.25
N VAL A 229 -12.57 10.88 24.98
CA VAL A 229 -13.40 11.13 23.80
C VAL A 229 -13.35 9.91 22.90
N LYS A 230 -14.50 9.33 22.63
CA LYS A 230 -14.67 8.25 21.65
C LYS A 230 -15.38 8.81 20.43
N THR A 231 -14.87 8.55 19.23
CA THR A 231 -15.47 9.07 17.99
C THR A 231 -15.63 7.95 16.97
N GLY A 232 -16.86 7.58 16.68
CA GLY A 232 -17.21 6.69 15.57
C GLY A 232 -17.31 7.47 14.27
N LEU A 233 -16.88 6.88 13.18
CA LEU A 233 -16.99 7.41 11.82
C LEU A 233 -17.82 6.50 10.93
N SER A 234 -18.49 7.09 9.93
CA SER A 234 -19.19 6.39 8.85
C SER A 234 -19.20 7.24 7.58
N ALA A 235 -19.14 6.60 6.40
CA ALA A 235 -19.41 7.26 5.13
C ALA A 235 -20.90 7.27 4.77
N VAL A 236 -21.77 6.69 5.60
CA VAL A 236 -23.21 6.46 5.32
C VAL A 236 -24.08 7.45 6.07
N SER A 237 -24.04 7.43 7.41
CA SER A 237 -24.85 8.31 8.25
C SER A 237 -24.28 8.49 9.67
N THR A 238 -24.79 9.47 10.39
CA THR A 238 -24.48 9.70 11.81
C THR A 238 -24.94 8.55 12.70
N GLU A 239 -26.08 7.92 12.37
CA GLU A 239 -26.60 6.75 13.08
C GLU A 239 -25.64 5.55 12.93
N ASN A 240 -25.09 5.36 11.74
CA ASN A 240 -24.09 4.32 11.51
C ASN A 240 -22.75 4.64 12.21
N ALA A 241 -22.32 5.91 12.25
CA ALA A 241 -21.17 6.32 13.03
C ALA A 241 -21.34 5.99 14.53
N LYS A 242 -22.53 6.25 15.07
CA LYS A 242 -22.90 5.86 16.43
C LYS A 242 -22.88 4.34 16.62
N LEU A 243 -23.48 3.59 15.69
CA LEU A 243 -23.53 2.13 15.74
C LEU A 243 -22.11 1.51 15.69
N ASN A 244 -21.22 2.04 14.85
CA ASN A 244 -19.82 1.63 14.78
C ASN A 244 -19.13 1.84 16.13
N LEU A 245 -19.31 3.01 16.75
CA LEU A 245 -18.74 3.33 18.04
C LEU A 245 -19.22 2.41 19.14
N GLU A 246 -20.55 2.26 19.29
CA GLU A 246 -21.17 1.42 20.31
C GLU A 246 -20.75 -0.05 20.19
N LYS A 247 -20.55 -0.54 18.96
CA LYS A 247 -20.14 -1.91 18.70
C LYS A 247 -18.67 -2.16 19.00
N GLU A 248 -17.79 -1.21 18.64
CA GLU A 248 -16.35 -1.41 18.69
C GLU A 248 -15.73 -0.91 20.01
N ILE A 249 -16.30 0.15 20.64
CA ILE A 249 -15.83 0.70 21.91
C ILE A 249 -17.03 0.90 22.88
N PRO A 250 -17.63 -0.19 23.38
CA PRO A 250 -18.84 -0.10 24.24
C PRO A 250 -18.55 0.53 25.61
N GLY A 251 -17.31 0.47 26.10
CA GLY A 251 -16.90 0.94 27.41
C GLY A 251 -15.96 2.13 27.38
N TRP A 252 -15.41 2.47 28.57
CA TRP A 252 -14.49 3.58 28.76
C TRP A 252 -13.06 3.11 29.18
N ASP A 253 -12.75 1.82 29.03
CA ASP A 253 -11.42 1.30 29.35
C ASP A 253 -10.46 1.56 28.17
N PHE A 254 -9.80 2.73 28.20
CA PHE A 254 -8.81 3.14 27.22
C PHE A 254 -7.65 2.14 27.10
N ARG A 255 -7.21 1.57 28.25
CA ARG A 255 -6.07 0.65 28.25
C ARG A 255 -6.42 -0.67 27.59
N GLN A 256 -7.66 -1.12 27.73
CA GLN A 256 -8.11 -2.34 27.05
C GLN A 256 -8.10 -2.15 25.53
N VAL A 257 -8.61 -1.01 25.03
CA VAL A 257 -8.62 -0.73 23.56
C VAL A 257 -7.19 -0.65 23.01
N VAL A 258 -6.24 -0.06 23.77
CA VAL A 258 -4.81 -0.07 23.41
C VAL A 258 -4.27 -1.50 23.34
N ALA A 259 -4.61 -2.35 24.29
CA ALA A 259 -4.15 -3.74 24.31
C ALA A 259 -4.76 -4.57 23.16
N ASP A 260 -6.03 -4.31 22.82
CA ASP A 260 -6.71 -4.98 21.71
C ASP A 260 -6.12 -4.57 20.36
N ALA A 261 -5.78 -3.29 20.20
CA ALA A 261 -5.08 -2.80 19.00
C ALA A 261 -3.69 -3.41 18.85
N ASP A 262 -2.90 -3.49 19.93
CA ASP A 262 -1.59 -4.17 19.93
C ASP A 262 -1.73 -5.65 19.58
N ALA A 263 -2.73 -6.35 20.14
CA ALA A 263 -3.00 -7.75 19.82
C ALA A 263 -3.39 -7.96 18.36
N ALA A 264 -4.20 -7.05 17.79
CA ALA A 264 -4.57 -7.08 16.38
C ALA A 264 -3.33 -6.94 15.47
N TRP A 265 -2.44 -6.01 15.77
CA TRP A 265 -1.17 -5.84 15.06
C TRP A 265 -0.25 -7.07 15.20
N ASN A 266 -0.06 -7.59 16.40
CA ASN A 266 0.75 -8.79 16.63
C ASN A 266 0.24 -9.99 15.84
N LYS A 267 -1.07 -10.17 15.74
CA LYS A 267 -1.70 -11.25 14.96
C LYS A 267 -1.35 -11.14 13.47
N GLU A 268 -1.42 -9.96 12.91
CA GLU A 268 -1.15 -9.75 11.49
C GLU A 268 0.35 -9.80 11.17
N LEU A 269 1.19 -9.20 12.00
CA LEU A 269 2.66 -9.27 11.87
C LEU A 269 3.18 -10.71 11.93
N ALA A 270 2.56 -11.57 12.76
CA ALA A 270 2.93 -12.98 12.89
C ALA A 270 2.63 -13.83 11.64
N LYS A 271 2.01 -13.26 10.60
CA LYS A 271 1.85 -13.95 9.31
C LYS A 271 3.17 -14.19 8.58
N VAL A 272 4.20 -13.38 8.89
CA VAL A 272 5.57 -13.63 8.43
C VAL A 272 6.54 -13.49 9.59
N ASN A 273 7.24 -14.58 9.92
CA ASN A 273 8.26 -14.58 10.95
C ASN A 273 9.65 -14.71 10.31
N ILE A 274 10.60 -13.91 10.77
CA ILE A 274 11.99 -13.94 10.29
C ILE A 274 12.97 -14.28 11.40
N GLU A 275 14.05 -14.97 11.04
CA GLU A 275 15.20 -15.20 11.91
C GLU A 275 16.40 -14.41 11.38
N THR A 276 16.92 -13.52 12.21
CA THR A 276 18.11 -12.71 11.93
C THR A 276 18.76 -12.23 13.22
N SER A 277 20.07 -12.12 13.25
CA SER A 277 20.83 -11.48 14.33
C SER A 277 20.87 -9.95 14.19
N ASP A 278 20.58 -9.40 13.01
CA ASP A 278 20.57 -7.96 12.74
C ASP A 278 19.26 -7.31 13.21
N SER A 279 19.35 -6.57 14.31
CA SER A 279 18.21 -5.87 14.91
C SER A 279 17.66 -4.74 14.03
N THR A 280 18.51 -4.10 13.21
CA THR A 280 18.12 -3.02 12.29
C THR A 280 17.27 -3.59 11.16
N SER A 281 17.75 -4.62 10.46
CA SER A 281 16.96 -5.28 9.42
C SER A 281 15.64 -5.85 9.95
N ARG A 282 15.62 -6.33 11.21
CA ARG A 282 14.38 -6.79 11.86
C ARG A 282 13.38 -5.65 12.03
N ARG A 283 13.82 -4.46 12.49
CA ARG A 283 12.94 -3.30 12.63
C ARG A 283 12.42 -2.83 11.27
N ILE A 284 13.28 -2.69 10.27
CA ILE A 284 12.85 -2.33 8.92
C ILE A 284 11.83 -3.33 8.40
N PHE A 285 12.04 -4.64 8.58
CA PHE A 285 11.14 -5.68 8.10
C PHE A 285 9.75 -5.60 8.74
N TYR A 286 9.67 -5.55 10.07
CA TYR A 286 8.37 -5.49 10.73
C TYR A 286 7.68 -4.14 10.55
N THR A 287 8.44 -3.05 10.35
CA THR A 287 7.88 -1.76 9.96
C THR A 287 7.34 -1.81 8.52
N ALA A 288 8.05 -2.42 7.60
CA ALA A 288 7.54 -2.66 6.24
C ALA A 288 6.27 -3.52 6.26
N MET A 289 6.23 -4.60 7.05
CA MET A 289 5.00 -5.37 7.27
C MET A 289 3.85 -4.49 7.80
N TYR A 290 4.12 -3.62 8.78
CA TYR A 290 3.13 -2.68 9.32
C TYR A 290 2.59 -1.74 8.24
N HIS A 291 3.45 -1.13 7.42
CA HIS A 291 3.04 -0.24 6.33
C HIS A 291 2.13 -0.94 5.32
N THR A 292 2.40 -2.21 4.96
CA THR A 292 1.57 -2.97 4.01
C THR A 292 0.13 -3.21 4.47
N MET A 293 -0.17 -2.92 5.74
CA MET A 293 -1.48 -3.16 6.36
C MET A 293 -2.16 -1.86 6.86
N THR A 294 -1.58 -0.70 6.56
CA THR A 294 -2.24 0.60 6.81
C THR A 294 -3.39 0.82 5.82
N ALA A 295 -3.25 0.30 4.60
CA ALA A 295 -4.28 0.28 3.55
C ALA A 295 -4.20 -1.06 2.78
N PRO A 296 -5.25 -1.43 1.99
CA PRO A 296 -6.53 -0.74 1.79
C PRO A 296 -7.33 -0.67 3.08
N SER A 297 -8.19 0.36 3.21
CA SER A 297 -8.98 0.55 4.43
C SER A 297 -10.38 -0.05 4.31
N VAL A 298 -10.91 -0.60 5.39
CA VAL A 298 -12.32 -1.01 5.49
C VAL A 298 -13.21 0.21 5.19
N PHE A 299 -14.22 0.01 4.33
CA PHE A 299 -15.14 1.07 3.92
C PHE A 299 -16.59 0.59 3.94
N SER A 300 -16.92 -0.14 4.96
CA SER A 300 -18.30 -0.55 5.30
C SER A 300 -18.50 -0.45 6.81
N ASP A 301 -19.72 -0.12 7.23
CA ASP A 301 -20.12 -0.05 8.61
C ASP A 301 -20.35 -1.45 9.21
N VAL A 302 -20.45 -1.55 10.54
CA VAL A 302 -20.63 -2.84 11.24
C VAL A 302 -21.93 -3.57 10.89
N ASN A 303 -22.91 -2.87 10.32
CA ASN A 303 -24.16 -3.43 9.79
C ASN A 303 -24.06 -3.87 8.32
N GLY A 304 -22.87 -3.71 7.69
CA GLY A 304 -22.62 -4.06 6.30
C GLY A 304 -22.97 -2.96 5.28
N GLN A 305 -23.51 -1.82 5.71
CA GLN A 305 -23.78 -0.70 4.80
C GLN A 305 -22.50 -0.01 4.35
N TYR A 306 -22.47 0.45 3.11
CA TYR A 306 -21.35 1.22 2.55
C TYR A 306 -21.81 2.20 1.47
N ARG A 307 -21.03 3.24 1.24
CA ARG A 307 -21.24 4.18 0.11
C ARG A 307 -20.50 3.67 -1.12
N GLY A 308 -21.25 3.47 -2.21
CA GLY A 308 -20.73 3.02 -3.49
C GLY A 308 -20.06 4.14 -4.30
N ALA A 309 -19.38 3.75 -5.38
CA ALA A 309 -18.69 4.65 -6.29
C ALA A 309 -19.64 5.58 -7.10
N ASP A 310 -20.93 5.32 -7.07
CA ASP A 310 -21.99 6.18 -7.63
C ASP A 310 -22.63 7.11 -6.58
N GLY A 311 -22.07 7.17 -5.38
CA GLY A 311 -22.55 7.98 -4.27
C GLY A 311 -23.77 7.43 -3.53
N LYS A 312 -24.34 6.29 -3.94
CA LYS A 312 -25.48 5.66 -3.26
C LYS A 312 -25.04 4.79 -2.10
N VAL A 313 -25.96 4.54 -1.18
CA VAL A 313 -25.76 3.61 -0.07
C VAL A 313 -26.24 2.22 -0.47
N TYR A 314 -25.44 1.22 -0.15
CA TYR A 314 -25.70 -0.19 -0.42
C TYR A 314 -25.61 -1.01 0.86
N ASP A 315 -26.39 -2.09 0.93
CA ASP A 315 -26.24 -3.15 1.92
C ASP A 315 -25.32 -4.24 1.34
N GLY A 316 -24.24 -4.56 2.06
CA GLY A 316 -23.27 -5.59 1.67
C GLY A 316 -23.25 -6.74 2.66
N ASN A 317 -23.03 -7.96 2.15
CA ASN A 317 -22.71 -9.15 2.95
C ASN A 317 -21.22 -9.51 2.86
N PHE A 318 -20.41 -8.52 2.62
CA PHE A 318 -18.94 -8.59 2.51
C PHE A 318 -18.33 -7.30 3.08
N THR A 319 -17.04 -7.33 3.39
CA THR A 319 -16.30 -6.12 3.78
C THR A 319 -15.93 -5.34 2.54
N ASN A 320 -16.44 -4.11 2.41
CA ASN A 320 -16.04 -3.21 1.34
C ASN A 320 -14.74 -2.46 1.71
N TYR A 321 -13.92 -2.16 0.72
CA TYR A 321 -12.60 -1.51 0.90
C TYR A 321 -12.48 -0.23 0.07
N THR A 322 -11.63 0.67 0.53
CA THR A 322 -11.22 1.90 -0.15
C THR A 322 -9.72 2.12 -0.04
N THR A 323 -9.21 3.25 -0.55
CA THR A 323 -7.78 3.59 -0.58
C THR A 323 -6.99 2.57 -1.39
N LEU A 324 -7.36 2.50 -2.68
CA LEU A 324 -6.86 1.49 -3.62
C LEU A 324 -5.90 2.15 -4.62
N SER A 325 -4.62 2.20 -4.30
CA SER A 325 -3.52 2.69 -5.15
C SER A 325 -3.06 1.59 -6.11
N LEU A 326 -3.90 1.23 -7.07
CA LEU A 326 -3.73 -0.03 -7.80
C LEU A 326 -2.59 -0.01 -8.82
N TRP A 327 -2.22 1.17 -9.35
CA TRP A 327 -1.08 1.31 -10.26
C TRP A 327 0.23 0.88 -9.60
N ASP A 328 0.34 1.13 -8.31
CA ASP A 328 1.48 0.80 -7.47
C ASP A 328 1.38 -0.64 -6.98
N THR A 329 0.28 -0.96 -6.31
CA THR A 329 0.12 -2.15 -5.47
C THR A 329 -0.02 -3.47 -6.25
N TYR A 330 -0.34 -3.46 -7.56
CA TYR A 330 -0.40 -4.69 -8.35
C TYR A 330 0.96 -5.39 -8.46
N ARG A 331 2.07 -4.66 -8.20
CA ARG A 331 3.45 -5.11 -8.43
C ARG A 331 4.02 -5.95 -7.30
N ALA A 332 3.70 -5.62 -6.02
CA ALA A 332 4.16 -6.38 -4.86
C ALA A 332 3.11 -6.52 -3.75
N ALA A 333 2.39 -5.46 -3.39
CA ALA A 333 1.47 -5.49 -2.25
C ALA A 333 0.33 -6.50 -2.44
N HIS A 334 -0.37 -6.47 -3.57
CA HIS A 334 -1.41 -7.47 -3.87
C HIS A 334 -0.85 -8.88 -4.06
N PRO A 335 0.28 -9.14 -4.77
CA PRO A 335 0.95 -10.43 -4.76
C PRO A 335 1.28 -10.95 -3.35
N LEU A 336 1.76 -10.10 -2.43
CA LEU A 336 1.99 -10.45 -1.03
C LEU A 336 0.67 -10.83 -0.33
N MET A 337 -0.38 -10.00 -0.49
CA MET A 337 -1.71 -10.29 0.07
C MET A 337 -2.25 -11.64 -0.38
N THR A 338 -2.01 -12.04 -1.62
CA THR A 338 -2.45 -13.36 -2.11
C THR A 338 -1.80 -14.53 -1.39
N MET A 339 -0.70 -14.32 -0.68
CA MET A 339 -0.03 -15.35 0.12
C MET A 339 -0.45 -15.33 1.59
N ILE A 340 -0.52 -14.15 2.22
CA ILE A 340 -0.64 -14.03 3.67
C ILE A 340 -1.97 -13.44 4.18
N HIS A 341 -2.75 -12.79 3.32
CA HIS A 341 -4.07 -12.20 3.65
C HIS A 341 -5.20 -12.81 2.82
N THR A 342 -5.16 -14.12 2.63
CA THR A 342 -6.05 -14.87 1.74
C THR A 342 -7.53 -14.81 2.13
N ASP A 343 -7.84 -14.52 3.37
CA ASP A 343 -9.18 -14.34 3.94
C ASP A 343 -9.88 -13.07 3.47
N MET A 344 -9.11 -12.01 3.16
CA MET A 344 -9.66 -10.73 2.67
C MET A 344 -9.99 -10.73 1.17
N LEU A 345 -9.35 -11.58 0.39
CA LEU A 345 -9.38 -11.52 -1.08
C LEU A 345 -10.76 -11.73 -1.71
N PRO A 346 -11.66 -12.60 -1.19
CA PRO A 346 -13.02 -12.70 -1.72
C PRO A 346 -13.82 -11.41 -1.56
N ASP A 347 -13.65 -10.70 -0.45
CA ASP A 347 -14.33 -9.43 -0.18
C ASP A 347 -13.72 -8.30 -1.02
N MET A 348 -12.41 -8.28 -1.18
CA MET A 348 -11.73 -7.33 -2.06
C MET A 348 -12.14 -7.50 -3.52
N ALA A 349 -12.26 -8.74 -4.01
CA ALA A 349 -12.77 -9.02 -5.35
C ALA A 349 -14.22 -8.54 -5.50
N SER A 350 -15.05 -8.73 -4.48
CA SER A 350 -16.43 -8.21 -4.45
C SER A 350 -16.46 -6.69 -4.49
N THR A 351 -15.57 -6.02 -3.77
CA THR A 351 -15.39 -4.56 -3.84
C THR A 351 -15.11 -4.11 -5.28
N PHE A 352 -14.14 -4.73 -5.96
CA PHE A 352 -13.77 -4.35 -7.33
C PHE A 352 -14.91 -4.55 -8.34
N ILE A 353 -15.61 -5.69 -8.24
CA ILE A 353 -16.75 -6.00 -9.11
C ILE A 353 -17.91 -5.03 -8.84
N ASN A 354 -18.17 -4.65 -7.60
CA ASN A 354 -19.21 -3.69 -7.27
C ASN A 354 -18.84 -2.27 -7.71
N ILE A 355 -17.60 -1.83 -7.55
CA ILE A 355 -17.11 -0.55 -8.12
C ILE A 355 -17.36 -0.54 -9.63
N TYR A 356 -17.02 -1.63 -10.35
CA TYR A 356 -17.33 -1.74 -11.79
C TYR A 356 -18.82 -1.58 -12.08
N ARG A 357 -19.70 -2.26 -11.31
CA ARG A 357 -21.16 -2.18 -11.49
C ARG A 357 -21.71 -0.77 -11.24
N GLN A 358 -21.09 -0.03 -10.33
CA GLN A 358 -21.53 1.30 -9.90
C GLN A 358 -21.03 2.41 -10.83
N GLN A 359 -19.78 2.33 -11.34
CA GLN A 359 -19.18 3.38 -12.17
C GLN A 359 -18.88 2.97 -13.62
N GLY A 360 -19.11 1.71 -14.01
CA GLY A 360 -18.92 1.20 -15.37
C GLY A 360 -17.52 0.74 -15.71
N LYS A 361 -16.55 0.83 -14.79
CA LYS A 361 -15.16 0.38 -14.93
C LYS A 361 -14.57 -0.09 -13.61
N LEU A 362 -13.52 -0.90 -13.69
CA LEU A 362 -12.70 -1.26 -12.52
C LEU A 362 -11.98 -0.01 -11.96
N PRO A 363 -11.64 -0.01 -10.68
CA PRO A 363 -10.94 1.12 -10.06
C PRO A 363 -9.54 1.30 -10.66
N VAL A 364 -9.12 2.56 -10.73
CA VAL A 364 -7.75 2.99 -11.04
C VAL A 364 -7.04 3.43 -9.77
N TRP A 365 -7.59 4.47 -9.13
CA TRP A 365 -7.20 4.94 -7.81
C TRP A 365 -8.44 5.39 -7.04
N HIS A 366 -9.00 4.49 -6.23
CA HIS A 366 -10.28 4.68 -5.56
C HIS A 366 -10.07 5.17 -4.12
N LEU A 367 -10.65 6.35 -3.80
CA LEU A 367 -10.53 7.00 -2.50
C LEU A 367 -11.91 7.39 -1.95
N MET A 368 -12.27 6.86 -0.78
CA MET A 368 -13.48 7.20 -0.03
C MET A 368 -14.76 7.21 -0.89
N GLY A 369 -14.98 6.15 -1.66
CA GLY A 369 -16.13 6.03 -2.56
C GLY A 369 -15.98 6.79 -3.88
N ASN A 370 -14.83 7.35 -4.19
CA ASN A 370 -14.60 8.15 -5.39
C ASN A 370 -13.49 7.58 -6.25
N GLU A 371 -13.67 7.59 -7.57
CA GLU A 371 -12.62 7.30 -8.53
C GLU A 371 -11.85 8.57 -8.87
N THR A 372 -10.56 8.60 -8.58
CA THR A 372 -9.71 9.77 -8.86
C THR A 372 -9.12 9.76 -10.27
N ASN A 373 -9.02 8.61 -10.93
CA ASN A 373 -8.34 8.40 -12.21
C ASN A 373 -6.90 8.91 -12.26
N CYS A 374 -6.22 8.97 -11.12
CA CYS A 374 -4.96 9.68 -10.98
C CYS A 374 -3.86 9.10 -11.88
N MET A 375 -3.69 7.77 -11.90
CA MET A 375 -2.57 7.13 -12.60
C MET A 375 -2.96 6.54 -13.95
N VAL A 376 -1.95 6.18 -14.75
CA VAL A 376 -2.11 5.64 -16.10
C VAL A 376 -2.49 4.15 -16.09
N GLY A 377 -3.01 3.66 -17.21
CA GLY A 377 -3.37 2.24 -17.36
C GLY A 377 -4.74 1.87 -16.79
N ASN A 378 -4.98 0.56 -16.70
CA ASN A 378 -6.16 -0.06 -16.07
C ASN A 378 -5.71 -1.01 -14.95
N PRO A 379 -5.12 -0.50 -13.86
CA PRO A 379 -4.42 -1.32 -12.86
C PRO A 379 -5.35 -2.23 -12.02
N GLY A 380 -6.64 -1.97 -11.96
CA GLY A 380 -7.61 -2.89 -11.38
C GLY A 380 -7.68 -4.25 -12.11
N ILE A 381 -7.32 -4.28 -13.40
CA ILE A 381 -7.31 -5.52 -14.20
C ILE A 381 -6.27 -6.52 -13.71
N PRO A 382 -4.95 -6.20 -13.62
CA PRO A 382 -3.95 -7.16 -13.15
C PRO A 382 -4.21 -7.65 -11.72
N VAL A 383 -4.71 -6.79 -10.82
CA VAL A 383 -5.07 -7.20 -9.45
C VAL A 383 -6.21 -8.22 -9.45
N LEU A 384 -7.31 -7.91 -10.13
CA LEU A 384 -8.47 -8.80 -10.18
C LEU A 384 -8.14 -10.10 -10.92
N ALA A 385 -7.37 -10.03 -12.00
CA ALA A 385 -6.91 -11.21 -12.76
C ALA A 385 -6.05 -12.14 -11.90
N ASP A 386 -5.13 -11.59 -11.09
CA ASP A 386 -4.29 -12.39 -10.18
C ASP A 386 -5.15 -13.13 -9.14
N MET A 387 -6.14 -12.44 -8.54
CA MET A 387 -7.09 -13.07 -7.62
C MET A 387 -7.95 -14.15 -8.30
N VAL A 388 -8.40 -13.94 -9.54
CA VAL A 388 -9.17 -14.94 -10.31
C VAL A 388 -8.34 -16.19 -10.59
N LEU A 389 -7.11 -16.01 -11.11
CA LEU A 389 -6.23 -17.11 -11.49
C LEU A 389 -5.70 -17.90 -10.29
N LYS A 390 -5.56 -17.25 -9.14
CA LYS A 390 -5.19 -17.88 -7.85
C LYS A 390 -6.39 -18.49 -7.11
N GLY A 391 -7.62 -18.33 -7.63
CA GLY A 391 -8.81 -19.05 -7.14
C GLY A 391 -9.57 -18.37 -6.00
N TYR A 392 -9.39 -17.08 -5.78
CA TYR A 392 -10.06 -16.31 -4.71
C TYR A 392 -11.41 -15.72 -5.11
N VAL A 393 -11.73 -15.69 -6.40
CA VAL A 393 -12.94 -15.06 -6.92
C VAL A 393 -13.98 -16.12 -7.23
N LYS A 394 -15.17 -16.01 -6.62
CA LYS A 394 -16.32 -16.92 -6.86
C LYS A 394 -17.00 -16.59 -8.20
N ASP A 395 -17.34 -15.31 -8.41
CA ASP A 395 -17.96 -14.79 -9.64
C ASP A 395 -16.92 -14.50 -10.71
N LYS A 396 -16.35 -15.56 -11.32
CA LYS A 396 -15.30 -15.44 -12.31
C LYS A 396 -15.80 -14.81 -13.62
N GLU A 397 -17.05 -15.05 -13.99
CA GLU A 397 -17.66 -14.47 -15.19
C GLU A 397 -17.90 -12.98 -15.01
N GLY A 398 -18.44 -12.54 -13.86
CA GLY A 398 -18.59 -11.12 -13.54
C GLY A 398 -17.27 -10.39 -13.43
N ALA A 399 -16.24 -11.02 -12.84
CA ALA A 399 -14.89 -10.47 -12.81
C ALA A 399 -14.29 -10.33 -14.23
N TYR A 400 -14.48 -11.33 -15.06
CA TYR A 400 -14.04 -11.29 -16.47
C TYR A 400 -14.76 -10.18 -17.25
N GLU A 401 -16.07 -10.05 -17.10
CA GLU A 401 -16.84 -8.97 -17.72
C GLU A 401 -16.31 -7.59 -17.30
N ALA A 402 -16.10 -7.39 -16.00
CA ALA A 402 -15.56 -6.14 -15.47
C ALA A 402 -14.18 -5.80 -16.08
N MET A 403 -13.27 -6.78 -16.18
CA MET A 403 -11.96 -6.60 -16.81
C MET A 403 -12.09 -6.28 -18.30
N LYS A 404 -12.88 -7.07 -19.05
CA LYS A 404 -13.06 -6.89 -20.50
C LYS A 404 -13.69 -5.54 -20.82
N LYS A 405 -14.75 -5.14 -20.09
CA LYS A 405 -15.42 -3.84 -20.30
C LYS A 405 -14.47 -2.68 -19.99
N SER A 406 -13.74 -2.74 -18.88
CA SER A 406 -12.74 -1.72 -18.54
C SER A 406 -11.63 -1.60 -19.61
N ALA A 407 -11.16 -2.73 -20.15
CA ALA A 407 -10.15 -2.77 -21.22
C ALA A 407 -10.67 -2.31 -22.60
N MET A 408 -11.99 -2.13 -22.77
CA MET A 408 -12.62 -1.77 -24.04
C MET A 408 -13.31 -0.40 -24.00
N LEU A 409 -13.38 0.25 -22.85
CA LEU A 409 -14.03 1.54 -22.67
C LEU A 409 -13.29 2.65 -23.44
N ASP A 410 -14.04 3.46 -24.21
CA ASP A 410 -13.46 4.54 -25.02
C ASP A 410 -13.15 5.80 -24.20
N GLU A 411 -12.25 5.65 -23.24
CA GLU A 411 -11.73 6.76 -22.45
C GLU A 411 -10.19 6.64 -22.28
N ARG A 412 -9.54 7.68 -21.82
CA ARG A 412 -8.11 7.71 -21.44
C ARG A 412 -7.18 7.15 -22.53
N GLY A 413 -7.48 7.47 -23.82
CA GLY A 413 -6.70 7.05 -24.98
C GLY A 413 -7.06 5.66 -25.55
N MET A 414 -7.91 4.87 -24.90
CA MET A 414 -8.23 3.52 -25.35
C MET A 414 -8.87 3.46 -26.74
N GLY A 415 -9.68 4.45 -27.11
CA GLY A 415 -10.21 4.59 -28.47
C GLY A 415 -9.11 4.72 -29.53
N LEU A 416 -8.05 5.47 -29.23
CA LEU A 416 -6.86 5.60 -30.09
C LEU A 416 -6.08 4.28 -30.15
N LEU A 417 -5.88 3.61 -29.02
CA LEU A 417 -5.22 2.30 -28.96
C LEU A 417 -5.96 1.28 -29.86
N LYS A 418 -7.28 1.20 -29.78
CA LYS A 418 -8.09 0.30 -30.62
C LYS A 418 -7.99 0.63 -32.10
N LYS A 419 -7.93 1.92 -32.44
CA LYS A 419 -7.87 2.39 -33.84
C LYS A 419 -6.50 2.21 -34.47
N HIS A 420 -5.41 2.54 -33.75
CA HIS A 420 -4.05 2.59 -34.31
C HIS A 420 -3.20 1.38 -33.91
N GLY A 421 -3.63 0.58 -32.90
CA GLY A 421 -2.83 -0.49 -32.30
C GLY A 421 -1.73 0.03 -31.36
N TYR A 422 -1.72 1.33 -31.07
CA TYR A 422 -0.88 2.05 -30.09
C TYR A 422 -1.49 3.44 -29.83
N LEU A 423 -0.92 4.21 -28.89
CA LEU A 423 -1.32 5.60 -28.60
C LEU A 423 -0.39 6.57 -29.33
N PRO A 424 -0.85 7.23 -30.40
CA PRO A 424 -0.05 8.25 -31.08
C PRO A 424 0.11 9.51 -30.21
N TYR A 425 1.35 9.97 -29.99
CA TYR A 425 1.64 11.12 -29.13
C TYR A 425 1.02 12.43 -29.66
N ASP A 426 0.78 12.54 -30.97
CA ASP A 426 0.18 13.71 -31.63
C ASP A 426 -1.35 13.72 -31.58
N LYS A 427 -1.99 12.67 -31.08
CA LYS A 427 -3.46 12.52 -30.97
C LYS A 427 -3.96 12.42 -29.54
N GLU A 428 -3.13 11.96 -28.59
CA GLU A 428 -3.53 11.82 -27.19
C GLU A 428 -3.36 13.16 -26.45
N PRO A 429 -4.46 13.80 -26.01
CA PRO A 429 -4.41 15.14 -25.43
C PRO A 429 -3.74 15.17 -24.05
N THR A 430 -3.81 14.07 -23.31
CA THR A 430 -3.30 13.97 -21.93
C THR A 430 -1.89 13.42 -21.84
N LYS A 431 -1.14 13.40 -22.96
CA LYS A 431 0.27 12.97 -23.01
C LYS A 431 0.51 11.55 -22.48
N GLU A 432 1.73 11.28 -22.01
CA GLU A 432 2.15 10.02 -21.35
C GLU A 432 1.88 8.75 -22.19
N THR A 433 2.04 8.87 -23.52
CA THR A 433 1.54 7.87 -24.47
C THR A 433 2.29 6.54 -24.42
N VAL A 434 3.58 6.57 -24.12
CA VAL A 434 4.40 5.35 -23.92
C VAL A 434 3.95 4.66 -22.65
N ALA A 435 3.90 5.39 -21.52
CA ALA A 435 3.50 4.85 -20.24
C ALA A 435 2.10 4.21 -20.30
N LYS A 436 1.10 4.95 -20.78
CA LYS A 436 -0.28 4.45 -20.98
C LYS A 436 -0.33 3.21 -21.86
N GLY A 437 0.34 3.26 -23.02
CA GLY A 437 0.32 2.15 -23.97
C GLY A 437 0.95 0.87 -23.42
N MET A 438 2.00 0.99 -22.62
CA MET A 438 2.66 -0.15 -21.97
C MET A 438 1.83 -0.73 -20.83
N GLU A 439 1.21 0.11 -20.00
CA GLU A 439 0.29 -0.33 -18.95
C GLU A 439 -0.97 -1.00 -19.53
N TYR A 440 -1.51 -0.50 -20.63
CA TYR A 440 -2.63 -1.15 -21.33
C TYR A 440 -2.22 -2.51 -21.90
N ALA A 441 -1.02 -2.63 -22.48
CA ALA A 441 -0.50 -3.91 -22.98
C ALA A 441 -0.37 -4.95 -21.87
N LEU A 442 0.11 -4.54 -20.70
CA LEU A 442 0.20 -5.37 -19.50
C LEU A 442 -1.19 -5.84 -19.02
N ALA A 443 -2.14 -4.91 -18.92
CA ALA A 443 -3.52 -5.23 -18.53
C ALA A 443 -4.17 -6.21 -19.52
N ASP A 444 -3.97 -6.02 -20.81
CA ASP A 444 -4.47 -6.91 -21.87
C ASP A 444 -3.92 -8.33 -21.75
N ALA A 445 -2.64 -8.49 -21.41
CA ALA A 445 -2.06 -9.81 -21.15
C ALA A 445 -2.78 -10.51 -19.99
N CYS A 446 -3.19 -9.77 -18.96
CA CYS A 446 -3.95 -10.31 -17.83
C CYS A 446 -5.37 -10.72 -18.24
N VAL A 447 -6.07 -9.90 -19.05
CA VAL A 447 -7.39 -10.26 -19.61
C VAL A 447 -7.29 -11.52 -20.45
N ALA A 448 -6.27 -11.63 -21.32
CA ALA A 448 -6.05 -12.80 -22.18
C ALA A 448 -5.87 -14.10 -21.37
N LYS A 449 -5.16 -14.05 -20.24
CA LYS A 449 -4.97 -15.21 -19.35
C LYS A 449 -6.29 -15.67 -18.74
N VAL A 450 -7.11 -14.75 -18.22
CA VAL A 450 -8.42 -15.09 -17.66
C VAL A 450 -9.38 -15.57 -18.73
N ALA A 451 -9.41 -14.93 -19.90
CA ALA A 451 -10.21 -15.38 -21.04
C ALA A 451 -9.85 -16.82 -21.45
N ARG A 452 -8.56 -17.16 -21.48
CA ARG A 452 -8.09 -18.52 -21.79
C ARG A 452 -8.54 -19.52 -20.73
N MET A 453 -8.44 -19.17 -19.44
CA MET A 453 -8.92 -20.02 -18.34
C MET A 453 -10.42 -20.29 -18.44
N LEU A 454 -11.21 -19.32 -18.91
CA LEU A 454 -12.67 -19.43 -19.08
C LEU A 454 -13.07 -20.03 -20.44
N GLY A 455 -12.12 -20.44 -21.29
CA GLY A 455 -12.40 -21.00 -22.60
C GLY A 455 -12.86 -20.00 -23.67
N LYS A 456 -12.73 -18.69 -23.43
CA LYS A 456 -13.13 -17.60 -24.34
C LYS A 456 -12.01 -17.36 -25.39
N LYS A 457 -11.91 -18.27 -26.35
CA LYS A 457 -10.76 -18.36 -27.27
C LYS A 457 -10.55 -17.09 -28.12
N GLU A 458 -11.62 -16.52 -28.66
CA GLU A 458 -11.53 -15.32 -29.50
C GLU A 458 -11.04 -14.10 -28.71
N ASP A 459 -11.60 -13.89 -27.53
CA ASP A 459 -11.16 -12.83 -26.64
C ASP A 459 -9.71 -13.03 -26.18
N ALA A 460 -9.34 -14.27 -25.82
CA ALA A 460 -7.95 -14.59 -25.44
C ALA A 460 -6.97 -14.22 -26.56
N LYS A 461 -7.29 -14.56 -27.82
CA LYS A 461 -6.46 -14.22 -28.99
C LYS A 461 -6.41 -12.69 -29.23
N TYR A 462 -7.56 -12.02 -29.13
CA TYR A 462 -7.66 -10.57 -29.32
C TYR A 462 -6.76 -9.83 -28.32
N PHE A 463 -6.92 -10.10 -27.02
CA PHE A 463 -6.16 -9.43 -25.97
C PHE A 463 -4.68 -9.85 -25.96
N GLU A 464 -4.35 -11.10 -26.30
CA GLU A 464 -2.96 -11.53 -26.49
C GLU A 464 -2.26 -10.78 -27.62
N ASN A 465 -2.94 -10.52 -28.73
CA ASN A 465 -2.39 -9.71 -29.81
C ASN A 465 -2.21 -8.25 -29.39
N ARG A 466 -3.21 -7.67 -28.68
CA ARG A 466 -3.16 -6.27 -28.24
C ARG A 466 -2.12 -6.06 -27.12
N SER A 467 -1.86 -7.09 -26.29
CA SER A 467 -0.80 -7.02 -25.26
C SER A 467 0.62 -6.85 -25.84
N LYS A 468 0.80 -7.07 -27.14
CA LYS A 468 2.08 -6.84 -27.84
C LYS A 468 2.24 -5.44 -28.39
N ALA A 469 1.28 -4.54 -28.14
CA ALA A 469 1.32 -3.14 -28.60
C ALA A 469 2.58 -2.39 -28.10
N TYR A 470 3.14 -2.77 -26.95
CA TYR A 470 4.39 -2.19 -26.44
C TYR A 470 5.53 -2.24 -27.47
N SER A 471 5.57 -3.25 -28.35
CA SER A 471 6.61 -3.43 -29.36
C SER A 471 6.63 -2.30 -30.42
N LYS A 472 5.52 -1.56 -30.58
CA LYS A 472 5.42 -0.42 -31.49
C LYS A 472 6.25 0.78 -31.03
N TYR A 473 6.40 0.96 -29.73
CA TYR A 473 7.16 2.07 -29.16
C TYR A 473 8.68 1.82 -29.19
N PHE A 474 9.11 0.57 -29.43
CA PHE A 474 10.54 0.23 -29.39
C PHE A 474 11.28 0.73 -30.63
N ASP A 475 12.14 1.71 -30.43
CA ASP A 475 13.07 2.20 -31.46
C ASP A 475 14.36 1.35 -31.46
N LYS A 476 14.55 0.59 -32.54
CA LYS A 476 15.70 -0.30 -32.68
C LYS A 476 17.04 0.43 -32.82
N GLU A 477 17.02 1.67 -33.29
CA GLU A 477 18.22 2.48 -33.48
C GLU A 477 18.78 2.97 -32.14
N THR A 478 17.91 3.48 -31.27
CA THR A 478 18.31 4.00 -29.96
C THR A 478 18.24 2.97 -28.84
N GLY A 479 17.47 1.89 -29.02
CA GLY A 479 17.21 0.88 -27.99
C GLY A 479 16.39 1.39 -26.84
N PHE A 480 15.42 2.28 -27.09
CA PHE A 480 14.48 2.81 -26.11
C PHE A 480 13.04 2.68 -26.56
N MET A 481 12.10 2.68 -25.60
CA MET A 481 10.69 2.93 -25.85
C MET A 481 10.47 4.44 -26.03
N ARG A 482 9.89 4.85 -27.15
CA ARG A 482 9.73 6.27 -27.54
C ARG A 482 8.31 6.56 -27.99
N GLY A 483 7.88 7.81 -27.82
CA GLY A 483 6.62 8.30 -28.37
C GLY A 483 6.56 8.13 -29.89
N LEU A 484 5.49 7.47 -30.38
CA LEU A 484 5.25 7.20 -31.81
C LEU A 484 4.08 8.04 -32.29
N GLY A 485 4.26 8.81 -33.36
CA GLY A 485 3.23 9.65 -33.98
C GLY A 485 2.26 8.87 -34.85
N SER A 486 1.13 9.45 -35.18
CA SER A 486 0.13 8.85 -36.07
C SER A 486 0.65 8.64 -37.51
N ASP A 487 1.74 9.30 -37.89
CA ASP A 487 2.48 9.13 -39.14
C ASP A 487 3.52 7.97 -39.07
N GLY A 488 3.62 7.29 -37.96
CA GLY A 488 4.55 6.19 -37.75
C GLY A 488 5.99 6.62 -37.45
N LYS A 489 6.25 7.91 -37.17
CA LYS A 489 7.57 8.41 -36.81
C LYS A 489 7.71 8.63 -35.32
N PHE A 490 8.91 8.35 -34.79
CA PHE A 490 9.23 8.65 -33.41
C PHE A 490 9.36 10.16 -33.16
N ARG A 491 8.97 10.59 -31.97
CA ARG A 491 9.08 11.99 -31.53
C ARG A 491 10.53 12.48 -31.61
N VAL A 492 10.71 13.69 -32.11
CA VAL A 492 12.00 14.39 -32.14
C VAL A 492 11.82 15.83 -31.61
N PRO A 493 12.81 16.41 -30.93
CA PRO A 493 14.09 15.81 -30.54
C PRO A 493 13.88 14.71 -29.47
N PHE A 494 14.89 13.86 -29.24
CA PHE A 494 14.86 12.80 -28.24
C PHE A 494 16.10 12.85 -27.34
N ASN A 495 15.88 12.99 -26.04
CA ASN A 495 16.87 12.84 -25.00
C ASN A 495 16.38 11.77 -24.02
N PRO A 496 17.07 10.61 -23.85
CA PRO A 496 16.57 9.52 -23.02
C PRO A 496 16.59 9.82 -21.51
N PHE A 497 17.24 10.89 -21.09
CA PHE A 497 17.28 11.33 -19.70
C PHE A 497 16.20 12.35 -19.36
N ALA A 498 15.69 13.09 -20.35
CA ALA A 498 14.72 14.14 -20.11
C ALA A 498 13.42 13.56 -19.55
N ALA A 499 12.86 14.28 -18.57
CA ALA A 499 11.56 14.03 -17.98
C ALA A 499 10.82 15.34 -17.76
N GLU A 500 9.57 15.40 -18.20
CA GLU A 500 8.67 16.55 -17.96
C GLU A 500 7.35 16.03 -17.40
N HIS A 501 7.14 16.27 -16.12
CA HIS A 501 5.99 15.72 -15.37
C HIS A 501 4.67 16.02 -16.10
N ARG A 502 3.96 14.96 -16.53
CA ARG A 502 2.66 14.97 -17.26
C ARG A 502 2.67 15.67 -18.62
N GLU A 503 3.84 16.05 -19.16
CA GLU A 503 3.93 16.77 -20.43
C GLU A 503 4.69 16.01 -21.53
N ASP A 504 5.36 14.90 -21.18
CA ASP A 504 6.08 14.06 -22.12
C ASP A 504 5.37 12.71 -22.40
N ASP A 505 6.11 11.69 -22.85
CA ASP A 505 5.58 10.37 -23.19
C ASP A 505 5.57 9.39 -22.02
N TYR A 506 6.10 9.77 -20.87
CA TYR A 506 6.30 8.92 -19.71
C TYR A 506 5.56 9.46 -18.48
N THR A 507 5.21 8.58 -17.57
CA THR A 507 4.59 8.96 -16.29
C THR A 507 5.66 8.91 -15.22
N GLU A 508 5.98 10.05 -14.60
CA GLU A 508 6.91 10.10 -13.47
C GLU A 508 8.22 9.32 -13.76
N GLY A 509 8.76 9.52 -14.96
CA GLY A 509 9.92 8.78 -15.42
C GLY A 509 10.47 9.31 -16.73
N ASN A 510 11.45 8.61 -17.28
CA ASN A 510 12.03 8.89 -18.59
C ASN A 510 12.24 7.61 -19.41
N ALA A 511 12.86 7.70 -20.57
CA ALA A 511 13.06 6.55 -21.45
C ALA A 511 13.90 5.44 -20.81
N TRP A 512 14.84 5.76 -19.90
CA TRP A 512 15.64 4.76 -19.21
C TRP A 512 14.81 3.87 -18.29
N GLN A 513 13.85 4.42 -17.52
CA GLN A 513 12.97 3.65 -16.65
C GLN A 513 11.93 2.89 -17.49
N TYR A 514 11.25 3.57 -18.42
CA TYR A 514 10.10 2.99 -19.12
C TYR A 514 10.45 1.93 -20.17
N THR A 515 11.70 1.88 -20.68
CA THR A 515 12.12 0.83 -21.63
C THR A 515 11.91 -0.58 -21.06
N TRP A 516 11.89 -0.74 -19.76
CA TRP A 516 11.77 -2.03 -19.08
C TRP A 516 10.35 -2.38 -18.63
N LEU A 517 9.36 -1.51 -18.81
CA LEU A 517 7.98 -1.76 -18.35
C LEU A 517 7.25 -2.80 -19.25
N VAL A 518 7.85 -3.98 -19.37
CA VAL A 518 7.29 -5.14 -20.09
C VAL A 518 7.38 -6.41 -19.20
N PRO A 519 6.87 -6.35 -17.96
CA PRO A 519 6.96 -7.51 -17.05
C PRO A 519 6.13 -8.71 -17.52
N HIS A 520 5.11 -8.48 -18.33
CA HIS A 520 4.22 -9.50 -18.89
C HIS A 520 4.81 -10.29 -20.06
N ASP A 521 5.88 -9.77 -20.70
CA ASP A 521 6.54 -10.43 -21.87
C ASP A 521 8.03 -10.08 -21.92
N VAL A 522 8.80 -10.42 -20.88
CA VAL A 522 10.24 -10.16 -20.81
C VAL A 522 10.99 -10.84 -21.99
N HIS A 523 10.59 -12.04 -22.38
CA HIS A 523 11.19 -12.73 -23.54
C HIS A 523 10.90 -11.99 -24.87
N GLY A 524 9.71 -11.40 -25.01
CA GLY A 524 9.38 -10.52 -26.14
C GLY A 524 10.27 -9.29 -26.18
N LEU A 525 10.50 -8.66 -25.03
CA LEU A 525 11.41 -7.51 -24.92
C LEU A 525 12.85 -7.91 -25.30
N VAL A 526 13.36 -9.03 -24.83
CA VAL A 526 14.71 -9.57 -25.23
C VAL A 526 14.81 -9.71 -26.74
N LYS A 527 13.77 -10.20 -27.41
CA LYS A 527 13.73 -10.33 -28.87
C LYS A 527 13.79 -8.97 -29.60
N LEU A 528 13.18 -7.91 -29.04
CA LEU A 528 13.24 -6.56 -29.61
C LEU A 528 14.68 -6.03 -29.63
N PHE A 529 15.49 -6.33 -28.60
CA PHE A 529 16.93 -6.02 -28.56
C PHE A 529 17.76 -6.89 -29.53
N GLY A 530 17.15 -7.94 -30.11
CA GLY A 530 17.77 -8.83 -31.08
C GLY A 530 18.43 -10.07 -30.47
N ASN A 531 19.03 -9.97 -29.28
CA ASN A 531 19.58 -11.10 -28.53
C ASN A 531 19.81 -10.77 -27.05
N GLU A 532 20.04 -11.80 -26.22
CA GLU A 532 20.28 -11.67 -24.78
C GLU A 532 21.50 -10.78 -24.46
N LYS A 533 22.57 -10.83 -25.24
CA LYS A 533 23.78 -10.03 -24.99
C LYS A 533 23.48 -8.53 -25.10
N LYS A 534 22.80 -8.09 -26.17
CA LYS A 534 22.41 -6.68 -26.34
C LYS A 534 21.45 -6.21 -25.26
N PHE A 535 20.47 -7.07 -24.91
CA PHE A 535 19.55 -6.79 -23.81
C PHE A 535 20.30 -6.58 -22.49
N VAL A 536 21.19 -7.51 -22.13
CA VAL A 536 21.98 -7.43 -20.89
C VAL A 536 22.89 -6.20 -20.90
N THR A 537 23.57 -5.89 -22.02
CA THR A 537 24.44 -4.70 -22.12
C THR A 537 23.64 -3.42 -21.85
N LYS A 538 22.42 -3.31 -22.42
CA LYS A 538 21.57 -2.15 -22.19
C LYS A 538 21.04 -2.11 -20.75
N LEU A 539 20.64 -3.26 -20.19
CA LEU A 539 20.19 -3.38 -18.80
C LEU A 539 21.32 -3.05 -17.80
N ASP A 540 22.54 -3.51 -18.06
CA ASP A 540 23.70 -3.13 -17.24
C ASP A 540 23.93 -1.61 -17.25
N SER A 541 23.74 -0.97 -18.42
CA SER A 541 23.88 0.49 -18.55
C SER A 541 22.91 1.27 -17.67
N LEU A 542 21.68 0.78 -17.46
CA LEU A 542 20.69 1.44 -16.61
C LEU A 542 21.24 1.76 -15.21
N PHE A 543 22.06 0.87 -14.64
CA PHE A 543 22.57 0.97 -13.26
C PHE A 543 23.86 1.79 -13.14
N ILE A 544 24.39 2.34 -14.24
CA ILE A 544 25.66 3.07 -14.23
C ILE A 544 25.60 4.43 -14.93
N VAL A 545 24.65 4.66 -15.83
CA VAL A 545 24.56 5.92 -16.56
C VAL A 545 23.97 7.03 -15.70
N THR A 546 24.48 8.23 -15.91
CA THR A 546 23.96 9.46 -15.29
C THR A 546 23.64 10.50 -16.37
N GLY A 547 22.68 11.37 -16.11
CA GLY A 547 22.30 12.44 -17.04
C GLY A 547 21.28 13.39 -16.41
N GLU A 548 21.16 14.58 -17.00
CA GLU A 548 20.24 15.62 -16.53
C GLU A 548 18.81 15.32 -16.96
N MET A 549 17.91 15.26 -16.00
CA MET A 549 16.46 15.00 -16.25
C MET A 549 15.69 16.27 -16.63
N GLY A 550 16.20 17.45 -16.26
CA GLY A 550 15.53 18.74 -16.45
C GLY A 550 14.83 19.25 -15.18
N ALA A 551 14.52 20.55 -15.16
CA ALA A 551 13.95 21.23 -14.00
C ALA A 551 12.49 20.84 -13.69
N ASN A 552 11.78 20.30 -14.67
CA ASN A 552 10.37 19.88 -14.56
C ASN A 552 10.20 18.37 -14.37
N ALA A 553 11.29 17.65 -14.06
CA ALA A 553 11.21 16.22 -13.76
C ALA A 553 10.34 15.98 -12.52
N SER A 554 9.61 14.86 -12.51
CA SER A 554 8.84 14.48 -11.34
C SER A 554 9.74 14.21 -10.15
N PRO A 555 9.39 14.68 -8.94
CA PRO A 555 10.12 14.36 -7.72
C PRO A 555 10.03 12.86 -7.38
N ASP A 556 9.06 12.14 -7.94
CA ASP A 556 8.90 10.69 -7.78
C ASP A 556 10.08 9.90 -8.41
N ILE A 557 10.85 10.49 -9.32
CA ILE A 557 12.06 9.88 -9.87
C ILE A 557 13.19 9.95 -8.83
N SER A 558 13.15 9.07 -7.85
CA SER A 558 13.99 9.05 -6.66
C SER A 558 14.64 7.69 -6.41
N GLY A 559 15.53 7.56 -5.42
CA GLY A 559 16.18 6.29 -5.10
C GLY A 559 17.02 5.75 -6.26
N LEU A 560 17.86 6.60 -6.85
CA LEU A 560 18.56 6.29 -8.09
C LEU A 560 19.82 5.42 -7.87
N ILE A 561 19.92 4.35 -8.67
CA ILE A 561 21.16 3.62 -8.95
C ILE A 561 21.40 3.73 -10.45
N GLY A 562 22.27 4.65 -10.89
CA GLY A 562 22.30 5.09 -12.27
C GLY A 562 21.00 5.77 -12.67
N GLN A 563 20.26 5.19 -13.63
CA GLN A 563 18.90 5.60 -14.00
C GLN A 563 17.82 4.62 -13.53
N TYR A 564 18.17 3.60 -12.78
CA TYR A 564 17.19 2.79 -12.05
C TYR A 564 16.63 3.61 -10.89
N ALA A 565 15.35 3.94 -10.94
CA ALA A 565 14.65 4.74 -9.93
C ALA A 565 13.84 3.81 -9.01
N HIS A 566 14.41 3.43 -7.86
CA HIS A 566 13.71 2.53 -6.93
C HIS A 566 12.53 3.20 -6.25
N GLY A 567 12.58 4.51 -6.07
CA GLY A 567 11.52 5.30 -5.45
C GLY A 567 10.24 5.39 -6.26
N ASN A 568 10.19 4.83 -7.49
CA ASN A 568 8.98 4.77 -8.30
C ASN A 568 8.72 3.37 -8.86
N GLU A 569 7.49 2.91 -8.82
CA GLU A 569 7.05 1.52 -8.99
C GLU A 569 7.32 0.91 -10.37
N PRO A 570 7.31 1.64 -11.50
CA PRO A 570 7.66 1.06 -12.80
C PRO A 570 9.03 0.37 -12.84
N SER A 571 9.93 0.69 -11.90
CA SER A 571 11.28 0.10 -11.78
C SER A 571 11.33 -1.20 -10.98
N HIS A 572 10.35 -1.50 -10.13
CA HIS A 572 10.43 -2.54 -9.09
C HIS A 572 10.72 -3.95 -9.59
N HIS A 573 10.28 -4.32 -10.78
CA HIS A 573 10.49 -5.65 -11.37
C HIS A 573 11.83 -5.76 -12.13
N VAL A 574 12.48 -4.65 -12.47
CA VAL A 574 13.59 -4.59 -13.44
C VAL A 574 14.81 -5.38 -12.98
N LEU A 575 15.13 -5.35 -11.69
CA LEU A 575 16.25 -6.10 -11.09
C LEU A 575 16.16 -7.60 -11.37
N TYR A 576 14.94 -8.14 -11.41
CA TYR A 576 14.66 -9.56 -11.61
C TYR A 576 14.71 -10.00 -13.08
N MET A 577 14.79 -9.07 -14.04
CA MET A 577 14.87 -9.40 -15.47
C MET A 577 16.12 -10.20 -15.83
N TYR A 578 17.21 -10.07 -15.06
CA TYR A 578 18.41 -10.88 -15.24
C TYR A 578 18.17 -12.40 -15.11
N ASN A 579 17.17 -12.80 -14.31
CA ASN A 579 16.82 -14.22 -14.17
C ASN A 579 16.28 -14.81 -15.49
N TYR A 580 15.58 -14.00 -16.30
CA TYR A 580 15.03 -14.42 -17.60
C TYR A 580 16.11 -14.68 -18.65
N VAL A 581 17.28 -14.10 -18.48
CA VAL A 581 18.46 -14.28 -19.38
C VAL A 581 19.57 -15.11 -18.75
N GLY A 582 19.24 -15.85 -17.67
CA GLY A 582 20.15 -16.80 -17.02
C GLY A 582 21.34 -16.15 -16.28
N GLN A 583 21.18 -14.94 -15.78
CA GLN A 583 22.19 -14.22 -15.00
C GLN A 583 21.68 -13.84 -13.58
N PRO A 584 21.16 -14.81 -12.78
CA PRO A 584 20.56 -14.52 -11.47
C PRO A 584 21.53 -13.88 -10.47
N TRP A 585 22.84 -14.05 -10.66
CA TRP A 585 23.85 -13.40 -9.80
C TRP A 585 23.89 -11.88 -9.94
N LYS A 586 23.57 -11.32 -11.13
CA LYS A 586 23.45 -9.86 -11.31
C LYS A 586 22.25 -9.32 -10.56
N ALA A 587 21.10 -10.03 -10.65
CA ALA A 587 19.93 -9.71 -9.84
C ALA A 587 20.29 -9.75 -8.35
N ALA A 588 20.95 -10.81 -7.86
CA ALA A 588 21.33 -10.96 -6.46
C ALA A 588 22.15 -9.78 -5.92
N ARG A 589 23.14 -9.32 -6.67
CA ARG A 589 23.98 -8.18 -6.28
C ARG A 589 23.17 -6.89 -6.18
N LEU A 590 22.38 -6.59 -7.20
CA LEU A 590 21.58 -5.36 -7.24
C LEU A 590 20.45 -5.37 -6.19
N LEU A 591 19.81 -6.52 -5.96
CA LEU A 591 18.81 -6.69 -4.91
C LEU A 591 19.40 -6.41 -3.52
N ARG A 592 20.59 -6.98 -3.21
CA ARG A 592 21.26 -6.72 -1.94
C ARG A 592 21.66 -5.26 -1.78
N GLN A 593 22.16 -4.64 -2.85
CA GLN A 593 22.46 -3.21 -2.87
C GLN A 593 21.21 -2.37 -2.60
N THR A 594 20.11 -2.62 -3.29
CA THR A 594 18.85 -1.88 -3.11
C THR A 594 18.28 -2.06 -1.70
N LEU A 595 18.28 -3.28 -1.17
CA LEU A 595 17.80 -3.57 0.19
C LEU A 595 18.65 -2.88 1.27
N ASP A 596 19.97 -2.73 1.04
CA ASP A 596 20.88 -2.08 1.99
C ASP A 596 20.91 -0.56 1.87
N GLU A 597 20.76 0.00 0.66
CA GLU A 597 20.89 1.44 0.41
C GLU A 597 19.58 2.21 0.49
N MET A 598 18.44 1.60 0.07
CA MET A 598 17.17 2.29 -0.14
C MET A 598 16.17 2.13 1.02
N TYR A 599 16.51 1.33 2.05
CA TYR A 599 15.70 1.11 3.23
C TYR A 599 16.53 1.28 4.49
N LYS A 600 16.15 2.23 5.34
CA LYS A 600 16.88 2.59 6.56
C LYS A 600 15.95 2.61 7.77
N ASP A 601 16.50 2.37 8.95
CA ASP A 601 15.82 2.58 10.23
C ASP A 601 15.94 4.04 10.65
N ASP A 602 15.37 4.95 9.86
CA ASP A 602 15.46 6.41 9.99
C ASP A 602 14.13 7.07 9.56
N PHE A 603 13.93 8.32 9.94
CA PHE A 603 12.78 9.12 9.50
C PHE A 603 12.73 9.25 7.97
N ASP A 604 13.87 9.48 7.33
CA ASP A 604 14.05 9.46 5.87
C ASP A 604 14.50 8.07 5.38
N GLY A 605 13.84 7.03 5.88
CA GLY A 605 14.23 5.64 5.67
C GLY A 605 13.66 5.00 4.40
N LEU A 606 12.95 5.75 3.56
CA LEU A 606 12.37 5.29 2.29
C LEU A 606 12.83 6.20 1.15
N SER A 607 13.14 5.63 0.00
CA SER A 607 13.72 6.35 -1.13
C SER A 607 12.72 7.11 -2.00
N GLY A 608 11.45 7.12 -1.67
CA GLY A 608 10.33 7.77 -2.36
C GLY A 608 9.03 7.51 -1.63
N ASN A 609 7.91 7.83 -2.25
CA ASN A 609 6.58 7.55 -1.71
C ASN A 609 6.49 6.09 -1.24
N GLU A 610 5.88 5.85 -0.10
CA GLU A 610 5.64 4.49 0.38
C GLU A 610 4.57 3.77 -0.47
N ASP A 611 3.69 4.55 -1.07
CA ASP A 611 2.62 4.18 -2.00
C ASP A 611 1.73 3.03 -1.50
N VAL A 612 1.12 3.34 -0.35
CA VAL A 612 -0.01 2.58 0.20
C VAL A 612 0.35 1.10 0.40
N GLY A 613 1.58 0.86 0.89
CA GLY A 613 2.11 -0.47 1.16
C GLY A 613 2.98 -1.06 0.04
N GLN A 614 3.10 -0.43 -1.13
CA GLN A 614 3.81 -1.04 -2.26
C GLN A 614 5.32 -1.07 -2.07
N MET A 615 5.94 0.04 -1.68
CA MET A 615 7.37 0.14 -1.42
C MET A 615 7.79 -0.86 -0.33
N SER A 616 7.01 -0.92 0.75
CA SER A 616 7.21 -1.84 1.86
C SER A 616 6.98 -3.30 1.47
N ALA A 617 5.97 -3.60 0.65
CA ALA A 617 5.72 -4.96 0.16
C ALA A 617 6.84 -5.46 -0.76
N TRP A 618 7.45 -4.58 -1.55
CA TRP A 618 8.63 -4.91 -2.33
C TRP A 618 9.78 -5.33 -1.40
N TYR A 619 10.03 -4.56 -0.32
CA TYR A 619 11.04 -4.91 0.69
C TYR A 619 10.73 -6.27 1.34
N VAL A 620 9.49 -6.48 1.79
CA VAL A 620 9.08 -7.75 2.44
C VAL A 620 9.34 -8.93 1.52
N LEU A 621 8.85 -8.88 0.27
CA LEU A 621 9.02 -9.97 -0.69
C LEU A 621 10.50 -10.17 -1.08
N SER A 622 11.22 -9.10 -1.40
CA SER A 622 12.61 -9.18 -1.84
C SER A 622 13.55 -9.62 -0.73
N SER A 623 13.32 -9.18 0.51
CA SER A 623 14.12 -9.55 1.69
C SER A 623 13.97 -11.02 2.06
N VAL A 624 12.80 -11.63 1.83
CA VAL A 624 12.60 -13.09 1.99
C VAL A 624 12.99 -13.87 0.72
N GLY A 625 13.35 -13.16 -0.38
CA GLY A 625 13.88 -13.75 -1.60
C GLY A 625 12.88 -14.21 -2.63
N LEU A 626 11.70 -13.60 -2.67
CA LEU A 626 10.64 -13.89 -3.65
C LEU A 626 10.14 -12.60 -4.30
N TYR A 627 9.78 -12.65 -5.60
CA TYR A 627 9.11 -11.54 -6.26
C TYR A 627 8.31 -12.00 -7.49
N GLN A 628 7.06 -11.53 -7.64
CA GLN A 628 6.23 -11.82 -8.81
C GLN A 628 6.47 -10.76 -9.89
N VAL A 629 7.31 -11.05 -10.89
CA VAL A 629 7.58 -10.12 -12.01
C VAL A 629 6.38 -9.97 -12.91
N GLU A 630 5.84 -11.10 -13.39
CA GLU A 630 4.73 -11.12 -14.34
C GLU A 630 3.39 -10.96 -13.59
N PRO A 631 2.65 -9.85 -13.78
CA PRO A 631 1.34 -9.69 -13.17
C PRO A 631 0.39 -10.83 -13.57
N ALA A 632 -0.32 -11.37 -12.58
CA ALA A 632 -1.19 -12.54 -12.77
C ALA A 632 -0.45 -13.76 -13.41
N GLY A 633 0.87 -13.86 -13.22
CA GLY A 633 1.71 -14.91 -13.82
C GLY A 633 1.84 -16.18 -12.97
N GLY A 634 1.67 -16.05 -11.66
CA GLY A 634 1.78 -17.16 -10.72
C GLY A 634 3.20 -17.70 -10.53
N LYS A 635 4.22 -17.05 -11.09
CA LYS A 635 5.65 -17.36 -10.90
C LYS A 635 6.25 -16.34 -9.95
N TYR A 636 6.93 -16.81 -8.88
CA TYR A 636 7.74 -15.98 -8.01
C TYR A 636 9.21 -16.25 -8.28
N ILE A 637 9.92 -15.21 -8.69
CA ILE A 637 11.36 -15.29 -8.99
C ILE A 637 12.10 -15.43 -7.67
N ILE A 638 13.08 -16.33 -7.62
CA ILE A 638 13.96 -16.51 -6.47
C ILE A 638 15.10 -15.50 -6.58
N GLY A 639 15.14 -14.58 -5.62
CA GLY A 639 16.15 -13.53 -5.51
C GLY A 639 17.30 -13.91 -4.57
N SER A 640 17.75 -12.93 -3.77
CA SER A 640 18.82 -13.10 -2.76
C SER A 640 18.29 -12.70 -1.37
N PRO A 641 17.78 -13.65 -0.58
CA PRO A 641 17.24 -13.38 0.77
C PRO A 641 18.30 -12.77 1.69
N ILE A 642 17.88 -11.84 2.58
CA ILE A 642 18.79 -11.25 3.59
C ILE A 642 18.70 -11.94 4.95
N PHE A 643 17.66 -12.73 5.20
CA PHE A 643 17.43 -13.42 6.47
C PHE A 643 17.89 -14.88 6.42
N ASP A 644 18.28 -15.43 7.59
CA ASP A 644 18.66 -16.84 7.70
C ASP A 644 17.47 -17.76 7.53
N LYS A 645 16.28 -17.30 7.97
CA LYS A 645 15.03 -17.99 7.75
C LYS A 645 13.87 -16.99 7.69
N ALA A 646 12.91 -17.29 6.83
CA ALA A 646 11.59 -16.68 6.82
C ALA A 646 10.52 -17.77 6.83
N GLU A 647 9.47 -17.57 7.63
CA GLU A 647 8.34 -18.46 7.75
C GLU A 647 7.06 -17.69 7.38
N LEU A 648 6.42 -18.08 6.29
CA LEU A 648 5.21 -17.48 5.78
C LEU A 648 4.00 -18.34 6.15
N ASN A 649 3.05 -17.78 6.89
CA ASN A 649 1.75 -18.40 7.12
C ASN A 649 0.88 -18.17 5.88
N VAL A 650 0.80 -19.18 5.02
CA VAL A 650 0.08 -19.12 3.72
C VAL A 650 -1.40 -19.50 3.83
N GLY A 651 -1.95 -19.42 5.04
CA GLY A 651 -3.36 -19.71 5.32
C GLY A 651 -3.67 -21.22 5.45
N LYS A 652 -4.88 -21.51 5.91
CA LYS A 652 -5.39 -22.89 6.10
C LYS A 652 -4.48 -23.76 6.97
N GLY A 653 -3.78 -23.15 7.94
CA GLY A 653 -2.84 -23.84 8.84
C GLY A 653 -1.55 -24.32 8.15
N LYS A 654 -1.20 -23.79 6.99
CA LYS A 654 0.01 -24.16 6.25
C LYS A 654 1.08 -23.09 6.38
N THR A 655 2.31 -23.53 6.41
CA THR A 655 3.50 -22.69 6.51
C THR A 655 4.45 -23.00 5.36
N PHE A 656 4.96 -21.96 4.73
CA PHE A 656 6.05 -22.07 3.76
C PHE A 656 7.32 -21.46 4.35
N ASN A 657 8.38 -22.26 4.45
CA ASN A 657 9.66 -21.87 5.03
C ASN A 657 10.67 -21.57 3.93
N ILE A 658 11.41 -20.48 4.07
CA ILE A 658 12.58 -20.15 3.26
C ILE A 658 13.78 -20.20 4.20
N VAL A 659 14.73 -21.09 3.96
CA VAL A 659 15.89 -21.33 4.81
C VAL A 659 17.15 -21.04 4.02
N CYS A 660 17.98 -20.12 4.49
CA CYS A 660 19.21 -19.69 3.81
C CYS A 660 20.41 -20.14 4.61
N LYS A 661 21.11 -21.15 4.10
CA LYS A 661 22.35 -21.65 4.72
C LYS A 661 23.54 -20.85 4.26
N ASN A 662 24.45 -20.54 5.20
CA ASN A 662 25.69 -19.78 4.92
C ASN A 662 25.37 -18.37 4.34
N ASN A 663 24.31 -17.73 4.83
CA ASN A 663 23.91 -16.40 4.39
C ASN A 663 24.73 -15.31 5.09
N SER A 664 25.21 -14.33 4.36
CA SER A 664 25.87 -13.12 4.90
C SER A 664 25.82 -11.98 3.89
N LYS A 665 26.40 -10.81 4.21
CA LYS A 665 26.56 -9.72 3.24
C LYS A 665 27.43 -10.13 2.05
N GLU A 666 28.46 -10.94 2.27
CA GLU A 666 29.37 -11.44 1.24
C GLU A 666 28.79 -12.64 0.50
N ASN A 667 28.08 -13.52 1.21
CA ASN A 667 27.50 -14.74 0.66
C ASN A 667 26.11 -14.47 0.08
N MET A 668 26.03 -13.62 -0.91
CA MET A 668 24.78 -13.17 -1.52
C MET A 668 24.30 -14.01 -2.72
N TYR A 669 25.15 -14.90 -3.24
CA TYR A 669 24.85 -15.66 -4.46
C TYR A 669 24.30 -17.05 -4.13
N VAL A 670 23.16 -17.40 -4.72
CA VAL A 670 22.59 -18.74 -4.60
C VAL A 670 23.49 -19.76 -5.30
N GLN A 671 23.94 -20.78 -4.58
CA GLN A 671 24.78 -21.88 -5.09
C GLN A 671 23.93 -23.07 -5.52
N SER A 672 22.96 -23.44 -4.71
CA SER A 672 22.01 -24.51 -4.96
C SER A 672 20.72 -24.31 -4.19
N VAL A 673 19.63 -24.91 -4.65
CA VAL A 673 18.33 -24.85 -4.01
C VAL A 673 17.75 -26.25 -3.87
N LYS A 674 17.03 -26.48 -2.78
CA LYS A 674 16.17 -27.66 -2.58
C LYS A 674 14.74 -27.20 -2.28
N LEU A 675 13.76 -27.85 -2.89
CA LEU A 675 12.35 -27.69 -2.56
C LEU A 675 11.87 -29.01 -1.89
N ASN A 676 11.46 -28.91 -0.64
CA ASN A 676 11.05 -30.06 0.16
C ASN A 676 12.09 -31.21 0.15
N GLY A 677 13.36 -30.85 0.36
CA GLY A 677 14.51 -31.75 0.39
C GLY A 677 15.02 -32.25 -0.97
N LYS A 678 14.32 -31.97 -2.07
CA LYS A 678 14.72 -32.39 -3.44
C LYS A 678 15.46 -31.27 -4.15
N PRO A 679 16.53 -31.59 -4.93
CA PRO A 679 17.22 -30.57 -5.74
C PRO A 679 16.26 -29.80 -6.64
N TYR A 680 16.43 -28.47 -6.69
CA TYR A 680 15.58 -27.57 -7.46
C TYR A 680 16.45 -26.58 -8.25
N SER A 681 16.45 -26.71 -9.58
CA SER A 681 17.34 -25.94 -10.44
C SER A 681 16.75 -24.64 -10.97
N LYS A 682 15.41 -24.48 -10.90
CA LYS A 682 14.71 -23.30 -11.46
C LYS A 682 14.98 -22.06 -10.62
N SER A 683 15.17 -20.91 -11.28
CA SER A 683 15.30 -19.61 -10.63
C SER A 683 13.96 -18.94 -10.27
N TYR A 684 12.89 -19.71 -10.26
CA TYR A 684 11.53 -19.29 -9.85
C TYR A 684 10.81 -20.45 -9.17
N ILE A 685 9.77 -20.13 -8.41
CA ILE A 685 8.85 -21.09 -7.79
C ILE A 685 7.41 -20.72 -8.16
N MET A 686 6.55 -21.74 -8.31
CA MET A 686 5.14 -21.50 -8.62
C MET A 686 4.36 -21.13 -7.36
N TYR A 687 3.41 -20.20 -7.49
CA TYR A 687 2.48 -19.81 -6.44
C TYR A 687 1.83 -21.03 -5.75
N ASN A 688 1.33 -21.96 -6.52
CA ASN A 688 0.69 -23.17 -6.00
C ASN A 688 1.64 -24.04 -5.15
N ASP A 689 2.95 -24.01 -5.40
CA ASP A 689 3.93 -24.76 -4.59
C ASP A 689 4.18 -24.05 -3.25
N ILE A 690 4.19 -22.71 -3.23
CA ILE A 690 4.24 -21.92 -1.99
C ILE A 690 2.99 -22.21 -1.14
N MET A 691 1.80 -22.16 -1.74
CA MET A 691 0.52 -22.30 -1.03
C MET A 691 0.24 -23.74 -0.55
N LYS A 692 0.99 -24.74 -1.01
CA LYS A 692 0.96 -26.10 -0.43
C LYS A 692 1.65 -26.18 0.93
N GLY A 693 2.48 -25.18 1.26
CA GLY A 693 3.41 -25.24 2.36
C GLY A 693 4.65 -26.09 2.04
N GLY A 694 5.63 -26.07 2.96
CA GLY A 694 6.87 -26.80 2.80
C GLY A 694 8.11 -25.94 3.01
N THR A 695 9.25 -26.34 2.42
CA THR A 695 10.53 -25.66 2.65
C THR A 695 11.30 -25.46 1.36
N LEU A 696 11.70 -24.22 1.12
CA LEU A 696 12.68 -23.82 0.12
C LEU A 696 14.01 -23.57 0.84
N GLU A 697 15.01 -24.43 0.61
CA GLU A 697 16.33 -24.34 1.20
C GLU A 697 17.32 -23.80 0.16
N LEU A 698 17.98 -22.67 0.47
CA LEU A 698 19.00 -22.05 -0.37
C LEU A 698 20.37 -22.23 0.28
N GLN A 699 21.34 -22.73 -0.46
CA GLN A 699 22.75 -22.66 -0.11
C GLN A 699 23.35 -21.40 -0.71
N MET A 700 23.86 -20.52 0.13
CA MET A 700 24.45 -19.23 -0.28
C MET A 700 25.97 -19.31 -0.34
N GLY A 701 26.60 -18.43 -1.14
CA GLY A 701 28.06 -18.31 -1.27
C GLY A 701 28.49 -16.95 -1.84
N ASN A 702 29.78 -16.69 -1.82
CA ASN A 702 30.39 -15.39 -2.17
C ASN A 702 30.78 -15.25 -3.64
N GLN A 703 30.51 -16.26 -4.46
CA GLN A 703 30.82 -16.23 -5.89
C GLN A 703 29.58 -16.60 -6.71
N PRO A 704 29.40 -16.03 -7.93
CA PRO A 704 28.39 -16.47 -8.87
C PRO A 704 28.44 -17.97 -9.13
N SER A 705 27.28 -18.59 -9.29
CA SER A 705 27.14 -20.02 -9.54
C SER A 705 26.47 -20.30 -10.91
N LYS A 706 26.35 -21.58 -11.26
CA LYS A 706 25.63 -22.02 -12.47
C LYS A 706 24.14 -22.29 -12.20
N TRP A 707 23.64 -22.09 -10.98
CA TRP A 707 22.24 -22.30 -10.65
C TRP A 707 21.36 -21.30 -11.42
N GLY A 708 20.24 -21.77 -11.97
CA GLY A 708 19.26 -20.95 -12.69
C GLY A 708 19.73 -20.42 -14.06
N THR A 709 20.89 -20.85 -14.56
CA THR A 709 21.45 -20.31 -15.82
C THR A 709 20.94 -20.99 -17.07
N ARG A 710 20.54 -22.28 -16.99
CA ARG A 710 20.09 -23.04 -18.14
C ARG A 710 18.73 -22.52 -18.64
N PRO A 711 18.45 -22.53 -19.95
CA PRO A 711 17.17 -22.06 -20.49
C PRO A 711 15.94 -22.70 -19.83
N ALA A 712 15.98 -24.00 -19.50
CA ALA A 712 14.88 -24.72 -18.86
C ALA A 712 14.66 -24.35 -17.38
N ASP A 713 15.61 -23.65 -16.75
CA ASP A 713 15.57 -23.24 -15.34
C ASP A 713 15.15 -21.76 -15.16
N ARG A 714 14.97 -21.02 -16.26
CA ARG A 714 14.61 -19.61 -16.29
C ARG A 714 13.08 -19.44 -16.20
N PRO A 715 12.57 -18.28 -15.72
CA PRO A 715 11.15 -17.97 -15.61
C PRO A 715 10.34 -18.05 -16.90
#